data_cacbcd74d24b8a9e308ad60aa7811076
#
_entry.id   cacbcd74d24b8a9e308ad60aa7811076
#
_cell.length_a   1.000
_cell.length_b   1.000
_cell.length_c   1.000
_cell.angle_alpha   90.00
_cell.angle_beta   90.00
_cell.angle_gamma   90.00
#
_symmetry.space_group_name_H-M   'P 1'
#
loop_
_entity.id
_entity.type
_entity.pdbx_description
1 polymer ?
#
loop_
_entity_poly.entity_id
_entity_poly.type
_entity_poly.pdbx_seq_one_letter_code
_entity_poly.pdbx_strand_id
1 'polypeptide(L)'
;MAHFFFYLFQVGFFEYIFLLLVAFSFFLCKFAHIPNNYKLMSKNYSLVATRMMMVLWLLLCSFSVQAAKEKRDFTVGKGTFLLDGQPFVVKAAEVHYPRIPQPYWEHRIQLCKALGMNTLCLYVFWNIHEQKKGEFDFSGQNDVAAFCRLAQKHGMYVIVRPGPYVCAEWEMGGLPWWLLKKKDIRLRERDDYFMERVKIFEQKVAEQLAPLTIQRGGPIIMVQVENEYGSYGEDKAYVGAIRDVLREEWGKEIALFQCDWSSNFTKNGLDDLVWTMNFGTGANIDEQFKRLGQLRPESPKMCSEFWSGWFDKWGARHETRAADQMVAGMDEMLSKGISFSLYMTHGGTSFGHWAGANSPGFAPDVTSYDYDAPISEWGGVTPKYTQLREMLQRYSDKKLPKIPSAAAPIITVPEFELKEFASIFKAIDMTKKGESPLTFEEMDMGWGMMLYTVSLPQTDGGTLTGEVHDYARYFINGKFIGKTDRVKHEKTIQLPATKKGDRLQILVEGMGRINFGRAIKDYKGIVGEMRLVTMSDGHQLTYELRNWTMQTLPDNYATAMKAMKNADGRSARATGEAKPYHPVLWEATANADLSTQPGYYRGWLMLKKTGDTFLDMSKWGKGVVYVNGHAIGRFWQIGPQQTLYVPGCWLKKGLNEVVVLDMIGPEKPVCSGKATHQLDALQKERTGAKETALTEKKINKRPDLSKIQPVAVGQTKKGNGWQTLSFAQEAKGRYLAIECLSAHDGGKKVAIAEIYAVGKDNSRMSREEWTSFYASHEDAEGGNHTLDKVFDLQESTYWSTPASASTPYLIVIDLGGERTLKAVDYLPRAEAGAPGSVANYRIYVY
;
A
#
# COMPACT_ATOMS: atom_id res chain seq x y z
N MET A 1 -3.31 36.41 -0.09
CA MET A 1 -2.41 37.57 -0.28
C MET A 1 -1.59 37.51 -1.57
N ALA A 2 -0.94 36.38 -1.91
CA ALA A 2 -0.15 36.27 -3.15
C ALA A 2 -0.99 36.43 -4.44
N HIS A 3 -2.21 35.86 -4.52
CA HIS A 3 -3.13 36.05 -5.64
C HIS A 3 -3.63 37.51 -5.79
N PHE A 4 -3.80 38.21 -4.68
CA PHE A 4 -4.21 39.62 -4.67
C PHE A 4 -3.06 40.54 -5.16
N PHE A 5 -1.81 40.23 -4.83
CA PHE A 5 -0.64 40.92 -5.36
C PHE A 5 -0.38 40.62 -6.84
N PHE A 6 -0.67 39.40 -7.30
CA PHE A 6 -0.51 39.02 -8.71
C PHE A 6 -1.57 39.74 -9.60
N TYR A 7 -2.80 39.87 -9.11
CA TYR A 7 -3.87 40.60 -9.80
C TYR A 7 -3.63 42.13 -9.83
N LEU A 8 -3.13 42.68 -8.72
CA LEU A 8 -2.69 44.09 -8.66
C LEU A 8 -1.48 44.36 -9.57
N PHE A 9 -0.58 43.41 -9.73
CA PHE A 9 0.58 43.55 -10.61
C PHE A 9 0.18 43.52 -12.09
N GLN A 10 -0.79 42.70 -12.49
CA GLN A 10 -1.29 42.68 -13.87
C GLN A 10 -2.10 43.94 -14.22
N VAL A 11 -2.97 44.37 -13.34
CA VAL A 11 -3.79 45.60 -13.58
C VAL A 11 -2.91 46.82 -13.55
N GLY A 12 -2.00 46.94 -12.58
CA GLY A 12 -1.06 48.06 -12.50
C GLY A 12 -0.10 48.16 -13.66
N PHE A 13 0.35 47.06 -14.25
CA PHE A 13 1.25 47.02 -15.39
C PHE A 13 0.57 47.57 -16.68
N PHE A 14 -0.68 47.21 -16.92
CA PHE A 14 -1.44 47.73 -18.05
C PHE A 14 -1.80 49.25 -17.89
N GLU A 15 -2.15 49.68 -16.68
CA GLU A 15 -2.35 51.12 -16.39
C GLU A 15 -1.05 51.92 -16.49
N TYR A 16 0.10 51.35 -16.06
CA TYR A 16 1.37 52.00 -16.15
C TYR A 16 1.85 52.13 -17.61
N ILE A 17 1.61 51.12 -18.44
CA ILE A 17 1.88 51.20 -19.88
C ILE A 17 0.94 52.20 -20.57
N PHE A 18 -0.36 52.22 -20.20
CA PHE A 18 -1.31 53.19 -20.71
C PHE A 18 -0.92 54.64 -20.32
N LEU A 19 -0.54 54.88 -19.07
CA LEU A 19 -0.05 56.18 -18.59
C LEU A 19 1.26 56.58 -19.27
N LEU A 20 2.19 55.67 -19.54
CA LEU A 20 3.40 55.95 -20.31
C LEU A 20 3.10 56.27 -21.77
N LEU A 21 2.14 55.60 -22.40
CA LEU A 21 1.69 55.90 -23.77
C LEU A 21 1.00 57.26 -23.85
N VAL A 22 0.17 57.61 -22.87
CA VAL A 22 -0.48 58.93 -22.76
C VAL A 22 0.59 60.02 -22.48
N ALA A 23 1.51 59.81 -21.55
CA ALA A 23 2.60 60.78 -21.28
C ALA A 23 3.49 60.97 -22.50
N PHE A 24 3.78 59.90 -23.25
CA PHE A 24 4.56 59.96 -24.49
C PHE A 24 3.81 60.65 -25.64
N SER A 25 2.50 60.51 -25.74
CA SER A 25 1.61 61.27 -26.65
C SER A 25 1.64 62.76 -26.31
N PHE A 26 1.53 63.11 -25.02
CA PHE A 26 1.64 64.50 -24.53
C PHE A 26 3.04 65.07 -24.80
N PHE A 27 4.08 64.30 -24.70
CA PHE A 27 5.45 64.71 -25.00
C PHE A 27 5.60 64.97 -26.50
N LEU A 28 5.06 64.11 -27.37
CA LEU A 28 5.03 64.33 -28.83
C LEU A 28 4.22 65.55 -29.25
N CYS A 29 3.08 65.84 -28.61
CA CYS A 29 2.29 67.04 -28.85
C CYS A 29 2.98 68.35 -28.47
N LYS A 30 3.83 68.32 -27.40
CA LYS A 30 4.67 69.47 -27.04
C LYS A 30 5.79 69.76 -28.03
N PHE A 31 6.30 68.77 -28.75
CA PHE A 31 7.31 68.96 -29.83
C PHE A 31 6.73 69.46 -31.16
N ALA A 32 5.43 69.45 -31.33
CA ALA A 32 4.75 69.95 -32.53
C ALA A 32 4.76 71.47 -32.62
N HIS A 33 5.20 72.26 -31.65
CA HIS A 33 5.26 73.72 -31.57
C HIS A 33 6.68 74.30 -31.59
N ILE A 34 7.66 73.62 -32.18
CA ILE A 34 9.06 74.08 -32.28
C ILE A 34 9.24 74.90 -33.58
N PRO A 35 9.89 76.09 -33.51
CA PRO A 35 10.11 76.96 -34.69
C PRO A 35 10.94 76.27 -35.78
N ASN A 36 10.78 76.73 -37.02
CA ASN A 36 11.19 76.14 -38.30
C ASN A 36 12.69 75.80 -38.45
N ASN A 37 13.60 76.25 -37.52
CA ASN A 37 15.04 76.02 -37.65
C ASN A 37 15.53 74.65 -37.20
N TYR A 38 14.66 73.76 -36.69
CA TYR A 38 15.02 72.44 -36.23
C TYR A 38 14.28 71.28 -36.93
N LYS A 39 13.72 71.56 -38.12
CA LYS A 39 12.91 70.58 -38.86
C LYS A 39 13.68 69.29 -39.28
N LEU A 40 15.00 69.38 -39.42
CA LEU A 40 15.81 68.23 -39.84
C LEU A 40 16.08 67.26 -38.70
N MET A 41 16.17 67.71 -37.44
CA MET A 41 16.28 66.85 -36.29
C MET A 41 14.93 66.19 -35.91
N SER A 42 13.82 66.94 -36.10
CA SER A 42 12.47 66.37 -35.76
C SER A 42 12.07 65.21 -36.66
N LYS A 43 12.49 65.18 -37.91
CA LYS A 43 12.25 64.04 -38.84
C LYS A 43 12.93 62.76 -38.37
N ASN A 44 14.17 62.83 -37.89
CA ASN A 44 14.91 61.67 -37.41
C ASN A 44 14.36 61.12 -36.07
N TYR A 45 13.95 62.01 -35.16
CA TYR A 45 13.26 61.58 -33.90
C TYR A 45 11.91 60.95 -34.15
N SER A 46 11.11 61.49 -35.10
CA SER A 46 9.84 60.90 -35.50
C SER A 46 10.03 59.50 -36.11
N LEU A 47 11.08 59.28 -36.94
CA LEU A 47 11.37 58.01 -37.54
C LEU A 47 11.89 56.99 -36.54
N VAL A 48 12.68 57.42 -35.56
CA VAL A 48 13.18 56.57 -34.44
C VAL A 48 12.01 56.19 -33.50
N ALA A 49 11.14 57.12 -33.14
CA ALA A 49 9.95 56.86 -32.31
C ALA A 49 8.98 55.92 -33.00
N THR A 50 8.75 56.07 -34.32
CA THR A 50 7.88 55.15 -35.10
C THR A 50 8.48 53.76 -35.17
N ARG A 51 9.82 53.65 -35.37
CA ARG A 51 10.52 52.33 -35.35
C ARG A 51 10.49 51.67 -33.95
N MET A 52 10.66 52.41 -32.88
CA MET A 52 10.54 51.89 -31.51
C MET A 52 9.11 51.45 -31.21
N MET A 53 8.11 52.19 -31.63
CA MET A 53 6.68 51.75 -31.48
C MET A 53 6.39 50.52 -32.30
N MET A 54 6.93 50.40 -33.51
CA MET A 54 6.77 49.21 -34.33
C MET A 54 7.46 47.98 -33.71
N VAL A 55 8.67 48.16 -33.13
CA VAL A 55 9.37 47.10 -32.40
C VAL A 55 8.62 46.70 -31.11
N LEU A 56 8.09 47.68 -30.38
CA LEU A 56 7.29 47.44 -29.17
C LEU A 56 5.97 46.72 -29.52
N TRP A 57 5.34 47.11 -30.64
CA TRP A 57 4.13 46.48 -31.15
C TRP A 57 4.39 45.05 -31.65
N LEU A 58 5.53 44.80 -32.32
CA LEU A 58 5.95 43.47 -32.73
C LEU A 58 6.33 42.58 -31.50
N LEU A 59 6.92 43.17 -30.46
CA LEU A 59 7.17 42.48 -29.19
C LEU A 59 5.86 42.18 -28.46
N LEU A 60 4.90 43.11 -28.41
CA LEU A 60 3.57 42.86 -27.84
C LEU A 60 2.78 41.81 -28.64
N CYS A 61 2.86 41.85 -29.97
CA CYS A 61 2.27 40.81 -30.82
C CYS A 61 2.96 39.45 -30.64
N SER A 62 4.29 39.41 -30.50
CA SER A 62 5.01 38.16 -30.23
C SER A 62 4.66 37.62 -28.86
N PHE A 63 4.48 38.45 -27.81
CA PHE A 63 3.97 38.02 -26.52
C PHE A 63 2.51 37.55 -26.57
N SER A 64 1.67 38.17 -27.39
CA SER A 64 0.26 37.74 -27.58
C SER A 64 0.13 36.44 -28.39
N VAL A 65 1.03 36.19 -29.33
CA VAL A 65 1.09 34.92 -30.11
C VAL A 65 1.62 33.76 -29.24
N GLN A 66 2.44 34.06 -28.20
CA GLN A 66 2.92 33.04 -27.28
C GLN A 66 1.91 32.67 -26.19
N ALA A 67 0.78 33.42 -26.08
CA ALA A 67 -0.25 33.23 -25.05
C ALA A 67 -1.48 32.45 -25.55
N ALA A 68 -1.62 32.14 -26.80
CA ALA A 68 -2.60 31.18 -27.28
C ALA A 68 -1.98 29.77 -27.25
N LYS A 69 -1.76 29.22 -26.05
CA LYS A 69 -1.55 27.77 -25.89
C LYS A 69 -2.75 27.09 -26.54
N GLU A 70 -2.52 26.33 -27.60
CA GLU A 70 -3.57 25.49 -28.19
C GLU A 70 -4.26 24.73 -27.04
N LYS A 71 -5.58 24.86 -26.94
CA LYS A 71 -6.38 24.18 -25.93
C LYS A 71 -6.28 22.69 -26.24
N ARG A 72 -5.48 21.97 -25.49
CA ARG A 72 -5.33 20.53 -25.62
C ARG A 72 -6.54 19.83 -25.02
N ASP A 73 -6.88 18.69 -25.59
CA ASP A 73 -8.03 17.92 -25.13
C ASP A 73 -7.76 16.43 -25.13
N PHE A 74 -8.40 15.73 -24.19
CA PHE A 74 -8.39 14.27 -24.13
C PHE A 74 -9.84 13.79 -23.95
N THR A 75 -10.33 13.04 -24.91
CA THR A 75 -11.74 12.62 -24.98
C THR A 75 -11.88 11.13 -25.25
N VAL A 76 -13.11 10.65 -24.98
CA VAL A 76 -13.51 9.27 -25.23
C VAL A 76 -14.15 9.21 -26.61
N GLY A 77 -13.45 8.54 -27.55
CA GLY A 77 -13.94 8.30 -28.91
C GLY A 77 -14.62 6.92 -29.03
N LYS A 78 -15.04 6.60 -30.26
CA LYS A 78 -15.60 5.28 -30.57
C LYS A 78 -14.50 4.22 -30.62
N GLY A 79 -14.50 3.34 -29.62
CA GLY A 79 -13.55 2.23 -29.51
C GLY A 79 -12.10 2.64 -29.18
N THR A 80 -11.82 3.93 -28.98
CA THR A 80 -10.48 4.44 -28.69
C THR A 80 -10.53 5.71 -27.85
N PHE A 81 -9.44 6.09 -27.20
CA PHE A 81 -9.24 7.42 -26.67
C PHE A 81 -8.74 8.37 -27.76
N LEU A 82 -9.04 9.65 -27.62
CA LEU A 82 -8.59 10.71 -28.52
C LEU A 82 -7.79 11.74 -27.75
N LEU A 83 -6.61 12.07 -28.26
CA LEU A 83 -5.77 13.17 -27.81
C LEU A 83 -5.73 14.23 -28.90
N ASP A 84 -6.24 15.43 -28.62
CA ASP A 84 -6.36 16.49 -29.62
C ASP A 84 -7.09 16.02 -30.90
N GLY A 85 -8.12 15.18 -30.72
CA GLY A 85 -8.91 14.60 -31.81
C GLY A 85 -8.27 13.42 -32.54
N GLN A 86 -7.04 13.01 -32.20
CA GLN A 86 -6.34 11.89 -32.82
C GLN A 86 -6.40 10.63 -31.93
N PRO A 87 -6.50 9.42 -32.51
CA PRO A 87 -6.47 8.18 -31.75
C PRO A 87 -5.23 8.10 -30.85
N PHE A 88 -5.42 7.72 -29.59
CA PHE A 88 -4.37 7.66 -28.60
C PHE A 88 -4.47 6.39 -27.75
N VAL A 89 -3.40 5.58 -27.77
CA VAL A 89 -3.26 4.41 -26.89
C VAL A 89 -2.49 4.83 -25.66
N VAL A 90 -3.14 4.74 -24.50
CA VAL A 90 -2.53 5.01 -23.21
C VAL A 90 -1.59 3.86 -22.84
N LYS A 91 -0.31 4.16 -22.66
CA LYS A 91 0.73 3.27 -22.14
C LYS A 91 1.17 3.83 -20.81
N ALA A 92 0.42 3.52 -19.75
CA ALA A 92 0.65 4.09 -18.44
C ALA A 92 1.57 3.23 -17.58
N ALA A 93 2.41 3.91 -16.81
CA ALA A 93 3.22 3.35 -15.74
C ALA A 93 2.61 3.71 -14.38
N GLU A 94 2.17 2.73 -13.62
CA GLU A 94 1.74 2.96 -12.24
C GLU A 94 2.95 3.16 -11.34
N VAL A 95 3.00 4.32 -10.67
CA VAL A 95 4.11 4.75 -9.80
C VAL A 95 3.55 5.59 -8.65
N HIS A 96 3.82 5.19 -7.42
CA HIS A 96 3.30 5.85 -6.23
C HIS A 96 4.34 6.80 -5.63
N TYR A 97 4.15 8.12 -5.75
CA TYR A 97 5.09 9.15 -5.28
C TYR A 97 5.46 9.03 -3.79
N PRO A 98 4.58 8.59 -2.86
CA PRO A 98 4.96 8.45 -1.45
C PRO A 98 5.94 7.29 -1.18
N ARG A 99 5.98 6.30 -2.08
CA ARG A 99 6.87 5.14 -2.00
C ARG A 99 8.27 5.42 -2.56
N ILE A 100 8.52 6.64 -3.02
CA ILE A 100 9.79 7.07 -3.62
C ILE A 100 10.25 8.33 -2.89
N PRO A 101 11.47 8.39 -2.36
CA PRO A 101 12.00 9.63 -1.81
C PRO A 101 11.93 10.76 -2.83
N GLN A 102 11.45 11.94 -2.44
CA GLN A 102 11.24 13.07 -3.34
C GLN A 102 12.46 13.38 -4.23
N PRO A 103 13.72 13.35 -3.76
CA PRO A 103 14.89 13.58 -4.61
C PRO A 103 15.06 12.56 -5.75
N TYR A 104 14.38 11.41 -5.68
CA TYR A 104 14.46 10.34 -6.68
C TYR A 104 13.28 10.32 -7.66
N TRP A 105 12.27 11.17 -7.50
CA TRP A 105 11.09 11.21 -8.36
C TRP A 105 11.44 11.38 -9.84
N GLU A 106 12.31 12.35 -10.15
CA GLU A 106 12.70 12.64 -11.52
C GLU A 106 13.37 11.44 -12.20
N HIS A 107 14.24 10.75 -11.48
CA HIS A 107 14.89 9.54 -11.98
C HIS A 107 13.88 8.43 -12.30
N ARG A 108 12.90 8.19 -11.45
CA ARG A 108 11.86 7.16 -11.69
C ARG A 108 10.97 7.52 -12.88
N ILE A 109 10.61 8.80 -13.03
CA ILE A 109 9.85 9.29 -14.19
C ILE A 109 10.68 9.11 -15.48
N GLN A 110 11.96 9.42 -15.45
CA GLN A 110 12.86 9.21 -16.60
C GLN A 110 12.98 7.73 -16.97
N LEU A 111 13.01 6.81 -16.00
CA LEU A 111 12.99 5.36 -16.25
C LEU A 111 11.69 4.93 -16.93
N CYS A 112 10.54 5.40 -16.49
CA CYS A 112 9.25 5.11 -17.12
C CYS A 112 9.21 5.64 -18.56
N LYS A 113 9.71 6.86 -18.80
CA LYS A 113 9.83 7.43 -20.14
C LYS A 113 10.78 6.63 -21.03
N ALA A 114 11.94 6.23 -20.50
CA ALA A 114 12.92 5.43 -21.20
C ALA A 114 12.40 4.02 -21.49
N LEU A 115 11.52 3.47 -20.67
CA LEU A 115 10.84 2.20 -20.91
C LEU A 115 9.94 2.25 -22.15
N GLY A 116 9.38 3.42 -22.49
CA GLY A 116 8.46 3.61 -23.61
C GLY A 116 7.04 3.96 -23.21
N MET A 117 6.83 4.26 -21.92
CA MET A 117 5.54 4.74 -21.43
C MET A 117 5.27 6.19 -21.85
N ASN A 118 4.02 6.54 -22.10
CA ASN A 118 3.61 7.89 -22.45
C ASN A 118 2.83 8.60 -21.32
N THR A 119 2.43 7.84 -20.31
CA THR A 119 1.58 8.30 -19.20
C THR A 119 2.11 7.74 -17.89
N LEU A 120 2.00 8.50 -16.80
CA LEU A 120 2.09 7.99 -15.43
C LEU A 120 0.69 7.78 -14.87
N CYS A 121 0.51 6.76 -14.05
CA CYS A 121 -0.68 6.57 -13.25
C CYS A 121 -0.29 6.60 -11.77
N LEU A 122 -1.09 7.25 -10.93
CA LEU A 122 -0.79 7.39 -9.50
C LEU A 122 -2.05 7.42 -8.65
N TYR A 123 -1.95 6.87 -7.44
CA TYR A 123 -2.92 7.08 -6.37
C TYR A 123 -2.62 8.33 -5.54
N VAL A 124 -3.67 8.94 -4.99
CA VAL A 124 -3.58 9.95 -3.93
C VAL A 124 -4.06 9.30 -2.63
N PHE A 125 -3.16 9.13 -1.68
CA PHE A 125 -3.45 8.43 -0.43
C PHE A 125 -3.97 9.43 0.61
N TRP A 126 -5.25 9.35 0.95
CA TRP A 126 -5.88 10.30 1.87
C TRP A 126 -5.14 10.39 3.21
N ASN A 127 -4.76 9.25 3.80
CA ASN A 127 -4.16 9.20 5.14
C ASN A 127 -2.75 9.80 5.26
N ILE A 128 -2.00 10.00 4.17
CA ILE A 128 -0.73 10.75 4.23
C ILE A 128 -0.94 12.27 4.15
N HIS A 129 -2.01 12.69 3.48
CA HIS A 129 -2.34 14.09 3.33
C HIS A 129 -3.14 14.66 4.49
N GLU A 130 -3.91 13.83 5.22
CA GLU A 130 -4.69 14.20 6.39
C GLU A 130 -4.43 13.21 7.53
N GLN A 131 -3.18 13.19 8.07
CA GLN A 131 -2.80 12.31 9.18
C GLN A 131 -3.56 12.62 10.47
N LYS A 132 -3.97 13.88 10.65
CA LYS A 132 -4.89 14.32 11.69
C LYS A 132 -6.08 15.03 11.06
N LYS A 133 -7.26 14.79 11.60
CA LYS A 133 -8.50 15.37 11.08
C LYS A 133 -8.41 16.88 10.92
N GLY A 134 -8.59 17.37 9.69
CA GLY A 134 -8.59 18.80 9.33
C GLY A 134 -7.20 19.39 9.07
N GLU A 135 -6.12 18.64 9.29
CA GLU A 135 -4.75 19.11 9.01
C GLU A 135 -4.25 18.47 7.70
N PHE A 136 -4.28 19.25 6.62
CA PHE A 136 -3.86 18.78 5.29
C PHE A 136 -2.42 19.19 4.98
N ASP A 137 -1.63 18.23 4.43
CA ASP A 137 -0.26 18.46 3.97
C ASP A 137 -0.08 17.98 2.53
N PHE A 138 0.22 18.95 1.63
CA PHE A 138 0.58 18.73 0.23
C PHE A 138 1.97 19.32 -0.06
N SER A 139 2.90 19.23 0.89
CA SER A 139 4.24 19.79 0.76
C SER A 139 5.34 18.72 0.79
N GLY A 140 6.54 19.04 0.28
CA GLY A 140 7.70 18.15 0.34
C GLY A 140 7.42 16.77 -0.27
N GLN A 141 7.54 15.71 0.54
CA GLN A 141 7.26 14.33 0.11
C GLN A 141 5.80 14.12 -0.31
N ASN A 142 4.88 14.96 0.17
CA ASN A 142 3.44 14.88 -0.13
C ASN A 142 3.01 15.82 -1.27
N ASP A 143 3.91 16.54 -1.96
CA ASP A 143 3.57 17.45 -3.05
C ASP A 143 3.26 16.69 -4.35
N VAL A 144 2.06 16.13 -4.42
CA VAL A 144 1.57 15.40 -5.59
C VAL A 144 1.49 16.28 -6.85
N ALA A 145 1.22 17.58 -6.67
CA ALA A 145 1.18 18.52 -7.79
C ALA A 145 2.58 18.76 -8.39
N ALA A 146 3.63 18.82 -7.56
CA ALA A 146 5.01 18.85 -8.03
C ALA A 146 5.38 17.58 -8.79
N PHE A 147 4.94 16.39 -8.33
CA PHE A 147 5.15 15.14 -9.05
C PHE A 147 4.50 15.16 -10.44
N CYS A 148 3.24 15.64 -10.55
CA CYS A 148 2.54 15.79 -11.83
C CYS A 148 3.24 16.80 -12.77
N ARG A 149 3.69 17.95 -12.24
CA ARG A 149 4.48 18.92 -13.01
C ARG A 149 5.79 18.35 -13.51
N LEU A 150 6.43 17.52 -12.71
CA LEU A 150 7.65 16.84 -13.09
C LEU A 150 7.42 15.83 -14.23
N ALA A 151 6.30 15.09 -14.20
CA ALA A 151 5.88 14.24 -15.31
C ALA A 151 5.67 15.05 -16.59
N GLN A 152 5.00 16.21 -16.50
CA GLN A 152 4.81 17.13 -17.63
C GLN A 152 6.13 17.63 -18.20
N LYS A 153 7.10 17.98 -17.36
CA LYS A 153 8.46 18.41 -17.76
C LYS A 153 9.13 17.37 -18.65
N HIS A 154 8.88 16.08 -18.38
CA HIS A 154 9.41 14.96 -19.16
C HIS A 154 8.48 14.52 -20.32
N GLY A 155 7.44 15.30 -20.63
CA GLY A 155 6.49 15.02 -21.71
C GLY A 155 5.68 13.75 -21.50
N MET A 156 5.29 13.48 -20.26
CA MET A 156 4.39 12.39 -19.89
C MET A 156 3.04 12.95 -19.46
N TYR A 157 1.97 12.27 -19.82
CA TYR A 157 0.63 12.51 -19.27
C TYR A 157 0.48 11.87 -17.92
N VAL A 158 -0.63 12.19 -17.23
CA VAL A 158 -0.90 11.66 -15.89
C VAL A 158 -2.36 11.20 -15.80
N ILE A 159 -2.56 10.04 -15.21
CA ILE A 159 -3.84 9.54 -14.72
C ILE A 159 -3.80 9.64 -13.19
N VAL A 160 -4.83 10.27 -12.61
CA VAL A 160 -4.95 10.44 -11.16
C VAL A 160 -6.04 9.52 -10.63
N ARG A 161 -5.75 8.82 -9.56
CA ARG A 161 -6.67 7.92 -8.86
C ARG A 161 -6.84 8.43 -7.42
N PRO A 162 -7.74 9.42 -7.19
CA PRO A 162 -7.83 10.13 -5.91
C PRO A 162 -8.49 9.32 -4.79
N GLY A 163 -9.22 8.29 -5.13
CA GLY A 163 -9.92 7.45 -4.17
C GLY A 163 -11.39 7.81 -3.99
N PRO A 164 -11.88 7.96 -2.74
CA PRO A 164 -11.22 8.11 -1.43
C PRO A 164 -10.48 6.88 -0.90
N TYR A 165 -10.84 5.68 -1.33
CA TYR A 165 -10.18 4.43 -1.05
C TYR A 165 -9.35 4.01 -2.27
N VAL A 166 -8.14 3.52 -2.04
CA VAL A 166 -7.18 3.20 -3.12
C VAL A 166 -6.60 1.78 -3.04
N CYS A 167 -6.88 1.01 -2.00
CA CYS A 167 -6.29 -0.31 -1.74
C CYS A 167 -4.75 -0.26 -1.62
N ALA A 168 -4.04 -0.66 -2.67
CA ALA A 168 -2.60 -0.49 -2.90
C ALA A 168 -1.69 -1.12 -1.83
N GLU A 169 -2.16 -2.10 -1.07
CA GLU A 169 -1.44 -2.72 0.06
C GLU A 169 -0.87 -1.64 1.00
N TRP A 170 -1.63 -0.55 1.10
CA TRP A 170 -1.33 0.60 1.92
C TRP A 170 -2.24 0.64 3.15
N GLU A 171 -1.73 1.14 4.25
CA GLU A 171 -2.43 1.27 5.53
C GLU A 171 -3.90 1.69 5.34
N MET A 172 -4.85 0.83 5.74
CA MET A 172 -6.31 1.03 5.63
C MET A 172 -6.81 1.38 4.21
N GLY A 173 -6.08 0.93 3.15
CA GLY A 173 -6.42 1.28 1.77
C GLY A 173 -6.40 2.77 1.46
N GLY A 174 -5.57 3.53 2.17
CA GLY A 174 -5.45 4.97 2.05
C GLY A 174 -6.41 5.78 2.92
N LEU A 175 -7.40 5.15 3.56
CA LEU A 175 -8.33 5.84 4.46
C LEU A 175 -7.65 6.24 5.77
N PRO A 176 -7.94 7.42 6.35
CA PRO A 176 -7.36 7.83 7.62
C PRO A 176 -7.88 7.04 8.83
N TRP A 177 -6.99 6.60 9.69
CA TRP A 177 -7.31 5.86 10.91
C TRP A 177 -8.27 6.61 11.86
N TRP A 178 -8.22 7.95 11.90
CA TRP A 178 -9.05 8.77 12.77
C TRP A 178 -10.55 8.71 12.41
N LEU A 179 -10.92 8.22 11.22
CA LEU A 179 -12.31 7.92 10.87
C LEU A 179 -12.91 6.88 11.83
N LEU A 180 -12.10 5.93 12.29
CA LEU A 180 -12.53 4.87 13.22
C LEU A 180 -12.84 5.36 14.63
N LYS A 181 -12.50 6.60 14.97
CA LYS A 181 -12.93 7.22 16.25
C LYS A 181 -14.47 7.34 16.34
N LYS A 182 -15.16 7.41 15.21
CA LYS A 182 -16.61 7.28 15.12
C LYS A 182 -16.98 5.81 15.01
N LYS A 183 -17.31 5.18 16.17
CA LYS A 183 -17.51 3.72 16.28
C LYS A 183 -18.59 3.15 15.35
N ASP A 184 -19.63 3.92 15.04
CA ASP A 184 -20.75 3.55 14.17
C ASP A 184 -20.53 3.93 12.70
N ILE A 185 -19.35 4.43 12.33
CA ILE A 185 -19.03 4.79 10.93
C ILE A 185 -19.17 3.56 10.00
N ARG A 186 -19.74 3.81 8.83
CA ARG A 186 -19.77 2.85 7.72
C ARG A 186 -18.88 3.37 6.60
N LEU A 187 -17.74 2.69 6.43
CA LEU A 187 -16.74 3.05 5.42
C LEU A 187 -17.20 2.58 4.04
N ARG A 188 -16.88 3.36 3.00
CA ARG A 188 -17.24 3.06 1.60
C ARG A 188 -18.74 2.82 1.42
N GLU A 189 -19.55 3.55 2.17
CA GLU A 189 -21.00 3.54 2.11
C GLU A 189 -21.54 4.96 2.21
N ARG A 190 -22.84 5.15 1.97
CA ARG A 190 -23.53 6.45 2.16
C ARG A 190 -23.80 6.74 3.64
N ASP A 191 -22.72 6.81 4.42
CA ASP A 191 -22.71 7.32 5.79
C ASP A 191 -22.48 8.84 5.75
N ASP A 192 -23.32 9.63 6.37
CA ASP A 192 -23.28 11.10 6.26
C ASP A 192 -21.93 11.67 6.69
N TYR A 193 -21.36 11.14 7.79
CA TYR A 193 -20.06 11.61 8.26
C TYR A 193 -18.92 11.19 7.32
N PHE A 194 -18.94 9.94 6.84
CA PHE A 194 -17.93 9.47 5.89
C PHE A 194 -17.97 10.30 4.60
N MET A 195 -19.16 10.49 4.02
CA MET A 195 -19.33 11.25 2.78
C MET A 195 -18.98 12.75 2.93
N GLU A 196 -19.28 13.36 4.09
CA GLU A 196 -18.79 14.71 4.40
C GLU A 196 -17.28 14.81 4.35
N ARG A 197 -16.59 13.86 4.99
CA ARG A 197 -15.11 13.83 5.02
C ARG A 197 -14.51 13.53 3.64
N VAL A 198 -15.12 12.62 2.88
CA VAL A 198 -14.75 12.34 1.49
C VAL A 198 -14.82 13.61 0.65
N LYS A 199 -15.96 14.34 0.71
CA LYS A 199 -16.10 15.58 -0.05
C LYS A 199 -15.01 16.59 0.27
N ILE A 200 -14.68 16.78 1.56
CA ILE A 200 -13.62 17.71 1.99
C ILE A 200 -12.25 17.26 1.44
N PHE A 201 -11.94 15.97 1.51
CA PHE A 201 -10.68 15.45 0.98
C PHE A 201 -10.58 15.64 -0.53
N GLU A 202 -11.61 15.26 -1.28
CA GLU A 202 -11.62 15.41 -2.75
C GLU A 202 -11.52 16.88 -3.18
N GLN A 203 -12.13 17.80 -2.44
CA GLN A 203 -11.96 19.25 -2.66
C GLN A 203 -10.49 19.67 -2.46
N LYS A 204 -9.84 19.18 -1.39
CA LYS A 204 -8.43 19.49 -1.12
C LYS A 204 -7.48 18.92 -2.19
N VAL A 205 -7.76 17.73 -2.69
CA VAL A 205 -7.03 17.15 -3.82
C VAL A 205 -7.26 17.97 -5.10
N ALA A 206 -8.49 18.34 -5.39
CA ALA A 206 -8.84 19.13 -6.58
C ALA A 206 -8.21 20.54 -6.54
N GLU A 207 -8.12 21.19 -5.36
CA GLU A 207 -7.39 22.45 -5.19
C GLU A 207 -5.93 22.35 -5.70
N GLN A 208 -5.30 21.19 -5.55
CA GLN A 208 -3.91 20.95 -5.98
C GLN A 208 -3.82 20.53 -7.45
N LEU A 209 -4.72 19.68 -7.92
CA LEU A 209 -4.55 18.95 -9.17
C LEU A 209 -5.47 19.39 -10.31
N ALA A 210 -6.67 19.93 -10.05
CA ALA A 210 -7.57 20.38 -11.10
C ALA A 210 -6.97 21.48 -12.00
N PRO A 211 -6.11 22.40 -11.50
CA PRO A 211 -5.37 23.33 -12.36
C PRO A 211 -4.40 22.66 -13.35
N LEU A 212 -4.06 21.38 -13.12
CA LEU A 212 -3.12 20.60 -13.93
C LEU A 212 -3.83 19.66 -14.93
N THR A 213 -5.11 19.78 -15.13
CA THR A 213 -5.83 19.03 -16.18
C THR A 213 -5.38 19.45 -17.57
N ILE A 214 -5.48 18.55 -18.55
CA ILE A 214 -5.03 18.81 -19.92
C ILE A 214 -5.75 20.01 -20.56
N GLN A 215 -7.02 20.18 -20.28
CA GLN A 215 -7.83 21.30 -20.75
C GLN A 215 -7.34 22.66 -20.20
N ARG A 216 -6.62 22.64 -19.07
CA ARG A 216 -5.99 23.82 -18.45
C ARG A 216 -4.49 23.89 -18.75
N GLY A 217 -4.00 23.04 -19.67
CA GLY A 217 -2.60 23.00 -20.11
C GLY A 217 -1.64 22.19 -19.25
N GLY A 218 -2.17 21.39 -18.31
CA GLY A 218 -1.41 20.42 -17.49
C GLY A 218 -1.30 19.04 -18.14
N PRO A 219 -0.73 18.06 -17.43
CA PRO A 219 -0.53 16.72 -17.94
C PRO A 219 -1.69 15.74 -17.64
N ILE A 220 -2.65 16.09 -16.78
CA ILE A 220 -3.67 15.16 -16.29
C ILE A 220 -4.75 14.95 -17.35
N ILE A 221 -4.92 13.69 -17.80
CA ILE A 221 -5.84 13.29 -18.85
C ILE A 221 -7.09 12.56 -18.36
N MET A 222 -6.99 11.81 -17.25
CA MET A 222 -8.10 11.03 -16.70
C MET A 222 -8.06 11.05 -15.17
N VAL A 223 -9.26 10.93 -14.55
CA VAL A 223 -9.42 10.82 -13.10
C VAL A 223 -10.33 9.64 -12.77
N GLN A 224 -9.93 8.79 -11.83
CA GLN A 224 -10.69 7.63 -11.38
C GLN A 224 -11.73 8.01 -10.34
N VAL A 225 -12.87 7.33 -10.39
CA VAL A 225 -13.95 7.40 -9.40
C VAL A 225 -13.90 6.14 -8.55
N GLU A 226 -13.62 6.27 -7.26
CA GLU A 226 -13.48 5.17 -6.30
C GLU A 226 -12.40 4.14 -6.74
N ASN A 227 -12.34 2.95 -6.17
CA ASN A 227 -11.46 1.87 -6.61
C ASN A 227 -12.08 0.50 -6.35
N GLU A 228 -12.26 -0.32 -7.41
CA GLU A 228 -12.72 -1.71 -7.35
C GLU A 228 -13.93 -1.90 -6.41
N TYR A 229 -14.88 -0.98 -6.46
CA TYR A 229 -15.99 -0.96 -5.52
C TYR A 229 -16.85 -2.22 -5.57
N GLY A 230 -16.93 -2.91 -6.71
CA GLY A 230 -17.67 -4.16 -6.85
C GLY A 230 -17.12 -5.32 -6.02
N SER A 231 -15.87 -5.25 -5.57
CA SER A 231 -15.28 -6.19 -4.60
C SER A 231 -15.73 -5.90 -3.15
N TYR A 232 -16.28 -4.71 -2.90
CA TYR A 232 -16.72 -4.26 -1.59
C TYR A 232 -18.24 -4.17 -1.47
N GLY A 233 -18.91 -3.58 -2.46
CA GLY A 233 -20.34 -3.29 -2.41
C GLY A 233 -20.99 -3.16 -3.78
N GLU A 234 -22.31 -2.90 -3.78
CA GLU A 234 -23.12 -2.79 -4.99
C GLU A 234 -23.94 -1.48 -5.06
N ASP A 235 -23.66 -0.52 -4.18
CA ASP A 235 -24.40 0.74 -4.10
C ASP A 235 -23.95 1.74 -5.17
N LYS A 236 -24.62 1.74 -6.33
CA LYS A 236 -24.37 2.71 -7.41
C LYS A 236 -24.54 4.17 -6.98
N ALA A 237 -25.40 4.45 -6.01
CA ALA A 237 -25.60 5.82 -5.53
C ALA A 237 -24.43 6.32 -4.71
N TYR A 238 -23.71 5.45 -4.00
CA TYR A 238 -22.43 5.78 -3.35
C TYR A 238 -21.38 6.19 -4.38
N VAL A 239 -21.15 5.36 -5.39
CA VAL A 239 -20.18 5.66 -6.47
C VAL A 239 -20.59 6.92 -7.23
N GLY A 240 -21.90 7.10 -7.47
CA GLY A 240 -22.48 8.29 -8.09
C GLY A 240 -22.21 9.56 -7.28
N ALA A 241 -22.31 9.51 -5.96
CA ALA A 241 -22.02 10.66 -5.10
C ALA A 241 -20.53 11.08 -5.17
N ILE A 242 -19.60 10.12 -5.25
CA ILE A 242 -18.17 10.42 -5.46
C ILE A 242 -17.94 11.03 -6.84
N ARG A 243 -18.51 10.43 -7.90
CA ARG A 243 -18.46 11.00 -9.25
C ARG A 243 -18.93 12.45 -9.28
N ASP A 244 -20.02 12.76 -8.61
CA ASP A 244 -20.62 14.11 -8.60
C ASP A 244 -19.69 15.12 -7.93
N VAL A 245 -19.03 14.76 -6.81
CA VAL A 245 -17.99 15.58 -6.19
C VAL A 245 -16.83 15.83 -7.16
N LEU A 246 -16.35 14.79 -7.83
CA LEU A 246 -15.26 14.96 -8.81
C LEU A 246 -15.67 15.83 -9.99
N ARG A 247 -16.91 15.70 -10.49
CA ARG A 247 -17.43 16.57 -11.55
C ARG A 247 -17.57 18.03 -11.12
N GLU A 248 -17.97 18.29 -9.87
CA GLU A 248 -18.07 19.62 -9.29
C GLU A 248 -16.67 20.28 -9.20
N GLU A 249 -15.67 19.55 -8.70
CA GLU A 249 -14.39 20.12 -8.33
C GLU A 249 -13.36 20.13 -9.48
N TRP A 250 -13.33 19.11 -10.33
CA TRP A 250 -12.36 19.02 -11.44
C TRP A 250 -12.87 19.62 -12.76
N GLY A 251 -14.18 19.75 -12.92
CA GLY A 251 -14.82 20.20 -14.14
C GLY A 251 -15.43 19.07 -14.97
N LYS A 252 -16.28 19.43 -15.90
CA LYS A 252 -17.06 18.46 -16.71
C LYS A 252 -16.26 17.89 -17.88
N GLU A 253 -15.20 18.56 -18.28
CA GLU A 253 -14.40 18.20 -19.47
C GLU A 253 -13.40 17.07 -19.20
N ILE A 254 -12.99 16.87 -17.95
CA ILE A 254 -12.04 15.78 -17.61
C ILE A 254 -12.69 14.41 -17.80
N ALA A 255 -11.99 13.49 -18.43
CA ALA A 255 -12.45 12.13 -18.58
C ALA A 255 -12.43 11.41 -17.23
N LEU A 256 -13.60 10.93 -16.78
CA LEU A 256 -13.73 10.11 -15.58
C LEU A 256 -13.86 8.63 -15.96
N PHE A 257 -13.25 7.77 -15.16
CA PHE A 257 -13.34 6.32 -15.35
C PHE A 257 -13.54 5.59 -14.03
N GLN A 258 -14.00 4.36 -14.13
CA GLN A 258 -14.22 3.43 -13.03
C GLN A 258 -13.50 2.13 -13.37
N CYS A 259 -12.72 1.60 -12.43
CA CYS A 259 -12.06 0.31 -12.61
C CYS A 259 -12.73 -0.77 -11.77
N ASP A 260 -12.75 -1.99 -12.30
CA ASP A 260 -13.17 -3.16 -11.55
C ASP A 260 -12.78 -4.45 -12.31
N TRP A 261 -13.03 -5.60 -11.69
CA TRP A 261 -12.98 -6.88 -12.38
C TRP A 261 -14.16 -7.00 -13.36
N SER A 262 -13.96 -7.71 -14.45
CA SER A 262 -14.94 -7.81 -15.53
C SER A 262 -16.33 -8.32 -15.07
N SER A 263 -16.38 -9.12 -14.00
CA SER A 263 -17.63 -9.64 -13.42
C SER A 263 -18.45 -8.61 -12.64
N ASN A 264 -17.83 -7.49 -12.19
CA ASN A 264 -18.43 -6.57 -11.23
C ASN A 264 -19.16 -5.38 -11.87
N PHE A 265 -18.88 -5.02 -13.13
CA PHE A 265 -19.44 -3.81 -13.75
C PHE A 265 -20.96 -3.79 -13.86
N THR A 266 -21.61 -4.92 -13.99
CA THR A 266 -23.08 -4.98 -14.05
C THR A 266 -23.74 -4.60 -12.72
N LYS A 267 -23.00 -4.65 -11.61
CA LYS A 267 -23.50 -4.38 -10.28
C LYS A 267 -23.43 -2.89 -9.90
N ASN A 268 -22.31 -2.23 -10.17
CA ASN A 268 -22.04 -0.86 -9.72
C ASN A 268 -21.53 0.11 -10.80
N GLY A 269 -21.37 -0.34 -12.03
CA GLY A 269 -20.91 0.50 -13.14
C GLY A 269 -21.89 1.65 -13.44
N LEU A 270 -21.35 2.87 -13.56
CA LEU A 270 -22.10 4.07 -13.96
C LEU A 270 -22.00 4.28 -15.48
N ASP A 271 -23.12 4.63 -16.13
CA ASP A 271 -23.20 4.66 -17.60
C ASP A 271 -22.43 5.81 -18.23
N ASP A 272 -22.22 6.89 -17.49
CA ASP A 272 -21.50 8.09 -17.93
C ASP A 272 -19.99 8.03 -17.68
N LEU A 273 -19.46 6.92 -17.12
CA LEU A 273 -18.03 6.70 -16.90
C LEU A 273 -17.45 5.73 -17.92
N VAL A 274 -16.16 5.84 -18.19
CA VAL A 274 -15.40 4.80 -18.88
C VAL A 274 -15.21 3.63 -17.94
N TRP A 275 -15.50 2.39 -18.39
CA TRP A 275 -15.24 1.18 -17.63
C TRP A 275 -13.91 0.57 -18.04
N THR A 276 -13.01 0.38 -17.09
CA THR A 276 -11.69 -0.21 -17.31
C THR A 276 -11.54 -1.48 -16.47
N MET A 277 -10.80 -2.46 -17.00
CA MET A 277 -10.66 -3.78 -16.37
C MET A 277 -9.36 -3.85 -15.56
N ASN A 278 -9.39 -4.60 -14.45
CA ASN A 278 -8.20 -4.97 -13.69
C ASN A 278 -7.98 -6.49 -13.82
N PHE A 279 -6.79 -6.89 -14.23
CA PHE A 279 -6.36 -8.29 -14.31
C PHE A 279 -4.83 -8.37 -14.45
N GLY A 280 -4.26 -9.56 -14.21
CA GLY A 280 -2.79 -9.72 -14.14
C GLY A 280 -2.19 -10.56 -15.25
N THR A 281 -0.90 -10.75 -15.14
CA THR A 281 -0.07 -11.62 -15.96
C THR A 281 -0.70 -13.01 -16.09
N GLY A 282 -0.80 -13.54 -17.31
CA GLY A 282 -1.38 -14.85 -17.61
C GLY A 282 -2.91 -14.84 -17.84
N ALA A 283 -3.60 -13.70 -17.69
CA ALA A 283 -5.03 -13.60 -17.98
C ALA A 283 -5.34 -13.75 -19.47
N ASN A 284 -6.51 -14.33 -19.78
CA ASN A 284 -7.03 -14.35 -21.15
C ASN A 284 -7.68 -12.99 -21.48
N ILE A 285 -6.99 -12.17 -22.26
CA ILE A 285 -7.38 -10.78 -22.53
C ILE A 285 -8.71 -10.67 -23.26
N ASP A 286 -8.99 -11.55 -24.22
CA ASP A 286 -10.27 -11.52 -24.94
C ASP A 286 -11.44 -11.82 -24.02
N GLU A 287 -11.29 -12.78 -23.10
CA GLU A 287 -12.35 -13.10 -22.14
C GLU A 287 -12.58 -11.95 -21.16
N GLN A 288 -11.50 -11.25 -20.70
CA GLN A 288 -11.62 -10.08 -19.80
C GLN A 288 -12.44 -8.95 -20.46
N PHE A 289 -12.28 -8.71 -21.75
CA PHE A 289 -13.01 -7.65 -22.46
C PHE A 289 -14.30 -8.10 -23.15
N LYS A 290 -14.63 -9.39 -23.15
CA LYS A 290 -15.81 -9.95 -23.81
C LYS A 290 -17.10 -9.32 -23.28
N ARG A 291 -17.26 -9.23 -21.98
CA ARG A 291 -18.46 -8.65 -21.35
C ARG A 291 -18.59 -7.15 -21.65
N LEU A 292 -17.49 -6.40 -21.60
CA LEU A 292 -17.48 -5.00 -22.00
C LEU A 292 -17.90 -4.83 -23.46
N GLY A 293 -17.36 -5.63 -24.37
CA GLY A 293 -17.71 -5.59 -25.79
C GLY A 293 -19.19 -5.90 -26.07
N GLN A 294 -19.81 -6.75 -25.24
CA GLN A 294 -21.26 -7.02 -25.35
C GLN A 294 -22.13 -5.87 -24.84
N LEU A 295 -21.75 -5.25 -23.72
CA LEU A 295 -22.54 -4.21 -23.07
C LEU A 295 -22.29 -2.82 -23.66
N ARG A 296 -21.05 -2.55 -24.08
CA ARG A 296 -20.57 -1.24 -24.55
C ARG A 296 -19.63 -1.41 -25.75
N PRO A 297 -20.11 -1.81 -26.92
CA PRO A 297 -19.28 -2.15 -28.08
C PRO A 297 -18.45 -0.96 -28.60
N GLU A 298 -18.89 0.26 -28.36
CA GLU A 298 -18.17 1.48 -28.77
C GLU A 298 -17.24 2.04 -27.66
N SER A 299 -17.13 1.40 -26.48
CA SER A 299 -16.24 1.86 -25.42
C SER A 299 -14.77 1.58 -25.76
N PRO A 300 -13.84 2.51 -25.50
CA PRO A 300 -12.43 2.19 -25.54
C PRO A 300 -12.10 1.08 -24.54
N LYS A 301 -11.18 0.20 -24.92
CA LYS A 301 -10.70 -0.87 -24.04
C LYS A 301 -9.44 -0.42 -23.32
N MET A 302 -9.42 -0.59 -21.99
CA MET A 302 -8.26 -0.30 -21.15
C MET A 302 -8.19 -1.26 -19.97
N CYS A 303 -7.02 -1.84 -19.74
CA CYS A 303 -6.66 -2.48 -18.50
C CYS A 303 -6.05 -1.42 -17.58
N SER A 304 -6.77 -1.00 -16.56
CA SER A 304 -6.32 0.06 -15.65
C SER A 304 -5.35 -0.42 -14.58
N GLU A 305 -5.31 -1.74 -14.32
CA GLU A 305 -4.25 -2.40 -13.57
C GLU A 305 -3.93 -3.72 -14.25
N PHE A 306 -2.81 -3.74 -14.97
CA PHE A 306 -2.21 -4.99 -15.42
C PHE A 306 -1.10 -5.39 -14.45
N TRP A 307 -1.37 -6.38 -13.59
CA TRP A 307 -0.47 -6.75 -12.50
C TRP A 307 0.79 -7.43 -13.01
N SER A 308 1.94 -6.75 -12.87
CA SER A 308 3.26 -7.22 -13.32
C SER A 308 3.88 -8.28 -12.43
N GLY A 309 3.49 -8.29 -11.17
CA GLY A 309 3.95 -9.14 -10.09
C GLY A 309 2.90 -9.25 -9.00
N TRP A 310 3.34 -9.30 -7.74
CA TRP A 310 2.46 -9.27 -6.57
C TRP A 310 3.21 -8.78 -5.32
N PHE A 311 2.47 -8.45 -4.28
CA PHE A 311 3.02 -7.99 -3.00
C PHE A 311 3.37 -9.14 -2.06
N ASP A 312 4.32 -8.90 -1.17
CA ASP A 312 4.77 -9.86 -0.17
C ASP A 312 4.09 -9.67 1.18
N LYS A 313 3.89 -10.78 1.88
CA LYS A 313 3.31 -10.85 3.23
C LYS A 313 4.31 -11.43 4.21
N TRP A 314 4.32 -10.95 5.45
CA TRP A 314 5.16 -11.52 6.50
C TRP A 314 4.85 -13.00 6.72
N GLY A 315 5.89 -13.82 6.72
CA GLY A 315 5.80 -15.27 6.90
C GLY A 315 5.47 -16.08 5.65
N ALA A 316 5.25 -15.42 4.50
CA ALA A 316 5.03 -16.04 3.19
C ALA A 316 6.30 -15.94 2.32
N ARG A 317 6.37 -16.71 1.24
CA ARG A 317 7.44 -16.59 0.25
C ARG A 317 7.30 -15.31 -0.58
N HIS A 318 8.42 -14.87 -1.14
CA HIS A 318 8.45 -13.78 -2.11
C HIS A 318 7.64 -14.12 -3.38
N GLU A 319 6.81 -13.18 -3.80
CA GLU A 319 5.94 -13.33 -4.96
C GLU A 319 6.66 -12.89 -6.23
N THR A 320 6.63 -13.73 -7.25
CA THR A 320 7.21 -13.44 -8.56
C THR A 320 6.28 -13.86 -9.68
N ARG A 321 6.39 -13.21 -10.83
CA ARG A 321 5.67 -13.56 -12.06
C ARG A 321 6.67 -13.62 -13.22
N ALA A 322 6.43 -14.54 -14.15
CA ALA A 322 7.32 -14.73 -15.32
C ALA A 322 7.34 -13.49 -16.22
N ALA A 323 8.54 -13.03 -16.58
CA ALA A 323 8.73 -11.83 -17.38
C ALA A 323 8.16 -11.98 -18.81
N ASP A 324 8.35 -13.13 -19.41
CA ASP A 324 7.87 -13.46 -20.76
C ASP A 324 6.33 -13.47 -20.85
N GLN A 325 5.65 -13.99 -19.82
CA GLN A 325 4.19 -13.98 -19.75
C GLN A 325 3.64 -12.55 -19.58
N MET A 326 4.27 -11.72 -18.72
CA MET A 326 3.91 -10.33 -18.57
C MET A 326 4.05 -9.57 -19.89
N VAL A 327 5.20 -9.73 -20.56
CA VAL A 327 5.48 -9.06 -21.87
C VAL A 327 4.52 -9.54 -22.94
N ALA A 328 4.22 -10.84 -23.01
CA ALA A 328 3.27 -11.39 -23.97
C ALA A 328 1.87 -10.81 -23.80
N GLY A 329 1.37 -10.69 -22.57
CA GLY A 329 0.07 -10.08 -22.29
C GLY A 329 0.02 -8.60 -22.72
N MET A 330 1.07 -7.85 -22.45
CA MET A 330 1.15 -6.44 -22.88
C MET A 330 1.27 -6.29 -24.39
N ASP A 331 2.03 -7.15 -25.06
CA ASP A 331 2.13 -7.19 -26.53
C ASP A 331 0.78 -7.51 -27.17
N GLU A 332 0.06 -8.48 -26.63
CA GLU A 332 -1.29 -8.82 -27.08
C GLU A 332 -2.25 -7.63 -26.93
N MET A 333 -2.26 -6.94 -25.78
CA MET A 333 -3.09 -5.74 -25.61
C MET A 333 -2.78 -4.66 -26.64
N LEU A 334 -1.50 -4.32 -26.82
CA LEU A 334 -1.09 -3.29 -27.77
C LEU A 334 -1.40 -3.65 -29.22
N SER A 335 -1.21 -4.92 -29.62
CA SER A 335 -1.55 -5.40 -30.97
C SER A 335 -3.04 -5.25 -31.28
N LYS A 336 -3.89 -5.23 -30.27
CA LYS A 336 -5.35 -5.01 -30.35
C LYS A 336 -5.76 -3.55 -30.09
N GLY A 337 -4.81 -2.63 -29.96
CA GLY A 337 -5.07 -1.21 -29.66
C GLY A 337 -5.67 -0.97 -28.26
N ILE A 338 -5.49 -1.91 -27.33
CA ILE A 338 -5.97 -1.82 -25.95
C ILE A 338 -4.98 -0.99 -25.11
N SER A 339 -5.48 0.03 -24.44
CA SER A 339 -4.71 0.83 -23.47
C SER A 339 -4.46 0.07 -22.17
N PHE A 340 -3.38 0.41 -21.46
CA PHE A 340 -3.07 -0.22 -20.18
C PHE A 340 -2.41 0.74 -19.17
N SER A 341 -2.49 0.40 -17.88
CA SER A 341 -1.60 0.84 -16.82
C SER A 341 -0.88 -0.37 -16.22
N LEU A 342 0.45 -0.40 -16.27
CA LEU A 342 1.25 -1.50 -15.73
C LEU A 342 1.40 -1.34 -14.21
N TYR A 343 0.68 -2.13 -13.47
CA TYR A 343 0.65 -2.13 -12.01
C TYR A 343 1.51 -3.29 -11.44
N MET A 344 2.65 -3.10 -10.80
CA MET A 344 3.41 -1.84 -10.72
C MET A 344 4.46 -1.79 -11.81
N THR A 345 4.70 -0.63 -12.37
CA THR A 345 5.93 -0.39 -13.15
C THR A 345 7.13 -0.17 -12.22
N HIS A 346 6.89 0.50 -11.10
CA HIS A 346 7.81 0.68 -9.98
C HIS A 346 7.01 0.66 -8.68
N GLY A 347 7.23 -0.35 -7.85
CA GLY A 347 6.53 -0.49 -6.60
C GLY A 347 7.04 0.46 -5.50
N GLY A 348 8.35 0.48 -5.27
CA GLY A 348 9.00 1.30 -4.24
C GLY A 348 8.88 0.70 -2.84
N THR A 349 8.83 1.56 -1.82
CA THR A 349 8.88 1.17 -0.40
C THR A 349 7.73 1.80 0.38
N SER A 350 6.99 1.00 1.14
CA SER A 350 6.00 1.49 2.13
C SER A 350 6.73 1.90 3.41
N PHE A 351 7.46 3.02 3.37
CA PHE A 351 8.28 3.51 4.48
C PHE A 351 7.48 3.65 5.78
N GLY A 352 8.15 3.49 6.92
CA GLY A 352 7.54 3.64 8.24
C GLY A 352 6.44 2.62 8.52
N HIS A 353 5.21 3.09 8.73
CA HIS A 353 4.04 2.27 9.05
C HIS A 353 3.03 2.16 7.90
N TRP A 354 3.38 2.56 6.69
CA TRP A 354 2.43 2.67 5.58
C TRP A 354 2.07 1.35 4.90
N ALA A 355 2.80 0.25 5.13
CA ALA A 355 2.37 -1.07 4.67
C ALA A 355 1.08 -1.48 5.40
N GLY A 356 0.08 -1.93 4.65
CA GLY A 356 -1.21 -2.38 5.17
C GLY A 356 -1.22 -3.84 5.56
N ALA A 357 -2.41 -4.42 5.51
CA ALA A 357 -2.62 -5.86 5.63
C ALA A 357 -3.70 -6.30 4.64
N ASN A 358 -3.56 -7.47 4.06
CA ASN A 358 -4.54 -8.00 3.13
C ASN A 358 -5.54 -8.94 3.84
N SER A 359 -6.65 -9.23 3.17
CA SER A 359 -7.66 -10.22 3.53
C SER A 359 -7.87 -11.18 2.34
N PRO A 360 -8.43 -12.39 2.52
CA PRO A 360 -9.13 -12.89 3.72
C PRO A 360 -8.19 -13.16 4.90
N GLY A 361 -8.76 -13.15 6.12
CA GLY A 361 -8.01 -13.22 7.36
C GLY A 361 -7.24 -11.91 7.64
N PHE A 362 -6.11 -12.03 8.32
CA PHE A 362 -5.19 -10.93 8.55
C PHE A 362 -3.80 -11.31 8.04
N ALA A 363 -3.38 -10.71 6.94
CA ALA A 363 -2.12 -10.99 6.28
C ALA A 363 -1.33 -9.67 6.09
N PRO A 364 -0.48 -9.28 7.06
CA PRO A 364 0.23 -8.01 7.03
C PRO A 364 1.31 -8.01 5.96
N ASP A 365 1.35 -6.90 5.20
CA ASP A 365 2.27 -6.71 4.10
C ASP A 365 3.65 -6.29 4.61
N VAL A 366 4.71 -6.69 3.89
CA VAL A 366 6.08 -6.30 4.20
C VAL A 366 6.34 -4.83 3.87
N THR A 367 7.46 -4.28 4.33
CA THR A 367 7.83 -2.88 4.07
C THR A 367 8.18 -2.63 2.61
N SER A 368 8.90 -3.55 1.97
CA SER A 368 9.19 -3.44 0.54
C SER A 368 7.92 -3.62 -0.28
N TYR A 369 7.66 -2.72 -1.19
CA TYR A 369 6.64 -2.89 -2.22
C TYR A 369 7.31 -3.14 -3.57
N ASP A 370 8.35 -4.00 -3.57
CA ASP A 370 9.10 -4.35 -4.78
C ASP A 370 8.18 -4.85 -5.90
N TYR A 371 7.17 -5.62 -5.54
CA TYR A 371 6.09 -6.10 -6.42
C TYR A 371 6.60 -6.97 -7.59
N ASP A 372 7.87 -7.38 -7.57
CA ASP A 372 8.54 -8.00 -8.72
C ASP A 372 8.39 -7.14 -10.00
N ALA A 373 8.45 -5.82 -9.83
CA ALA A 373 8.18 -4.83 -10.84
C ALA A 373 9.35 -4.69 -11.85
N PRO A 374 9.11 -4.15 -13.06
CA PRO A 374 10.18 -3.87 -14.04
C PRO A 374 11.26 -2.92 -13.50
N ILE A 375 10.90 -1.92 -12.71
CA ILE A 375 11.83 -1.05 -12.01
C ILE A 375 11.87 -1.48 -10.55
N SER A 376 13.04 -1.93 -10.08
CA SER A 376 13.23 -2.39 -8.71
C SER A 376 13.01 -1.29 -7.66
N GLU A 377 12.87 -1.67 -6.38
CA GLU A 377 12.63 -0.79 -5.24
C GLU A 377 13.56 0.44 -5.21
N TRP A 378 14.85 0.25 -5.50
CA TRP A 378 15.86 1.33 -5.53
C TRP A 378 16.01 2.03 -6.90
N GLY A 379 15.20 1.66 -7.89
CA GLY A 379 15.25 2.22 -9.25
C GLY A 379 16.26 1.54 -10.17
N GLY A 380 16.63 0.31 -9.90
CA GLY A 380 17.42 -0.53 -10.80
C GLY A 380 16.57 -1.08 -11.94
N VAL A 381 17.23 -1.39 -13.05
CA VAL A 381 16.63 -2.03 -14.23
C VAL A 381 16.65 -3.54 -14.04
N THR A 382 15.48 -4.18 -14.12
CA THR A 382 15.32 -5.63 -13.99
C THR A 382 15.29 -6.32 -15.37
N PRO A 383 15.37 -7.67 -15.43
CA PRO A 383 15.13 -8.41 -16.67
C PRO A 383 13.75 -8.13 -17.28
N LYS A 384 12.70 -7.95 -16.46
CA LYS A 384 11.36 -7.53 -16.93
C LYS A 384 11.39 -6.20 -17.64
N TYR A 385 12.12 -5.22 -17.11
CA TYR A 385 12.29 -3.92 -17.75
C TYR A 385 12.93 -4.05 -19.13
N THR A 386 14.00 -4.84 -19.23
CA THR A 386 14.74 -5.00 -20.49
C THR A 386 13.85 -5.62 -21.58
N GLN A 387 13.20 -6.75 -21.27
CA GLN A 387 12.30 -7.43 -22.20
C GLN A 387 11.10 -6.55 -22.58
N LEU A 388 10.50 -5.88 -21.62
CA LEU A 388 9.38 -4.98 -21.86
C LEU A 388 9.78 -3.79 -22.75
N ARG A 389 10.96 -3.19 -22.50
CA ARG A 389 11.47 -2.11 -23.34
C ARG A 389 11.69 -2.52 -24.78
N GLU A 390 12.22 -3.73 -25.02
CA GLU A 390 12.40 -4.28 -26.36
C GLU A 390 11.06 -4.45 -27.08
N MET A 391 10.04 -4.94 -26.39
CA MET A 391 8.69 -5.06 -26.91
C MET A 391 8.09 -3.67 -27.20
N LEU A 392 8.14 -2.72 -26.26
CA LEU A 392 7.57 -1.38 -26.43
C LEU A 392 8.24 -0.55 -27.53
N GLN A 393 9.52 -0.82 -27.84
CA GLN A 393 10.19 -0.19 -28.99
C GLN A 393 9.46 -0.48 -30.32
N ARG A 394 8.80 -1.63 -30.47
CA ARG A 394 8.01 -1.97 -31.66
C ARG A 394 6.77 -1.10 -31.84
N TYR A 395 6.25 -0.55 -30.75
CA TYR A 395 5.07 0.33 -30.71
C TYR A 395 5.46 1.81 -30.57
N SER A 396 6.67 2.18 -30.98
CA SER A 396 7.17 3.55 -30.95
C SER A 396 7.77 3.91 -32.32
N ASP A 397 7.29 4.99 -32.94
CA ASP A 397 7.81 5.51 -34.21
C ASP A 397 9.23 6.07 -34.08
N LYS A 398 9.67 6.35 -32.87
CA LYS A 398 10.99 6.90 -32.55
C LYS A 398 11.78 5.94 -31.66
N LYS A 399 13.11 6.01 -31.77
CA LYS A 399 13.98 5.33 -30.82
C LYS A 399 13.68 5.80 -29.40
N LEU A 400 13.47 4.84 -28.47
CA LEU A 400 13.21 5.16 -27.07
C LEU A 400 14.41 5.89 -26.44
N PRO A 401 14.15 6.81 -25.50
CA PRO A 401 15.21 7.57 -24.82
C PRO A 401 16.24 6.65 -24.14
N LYS A 402 17.45 7.13 -23.95
CA LYS A 402 18.48 6.39 -23.22
C LYS A 402 18.02 6.15 -21.77
N ILE A 403 18.28 4.96 -21.26
CA ILE A 403 18.06 4.64 -19.83
C ILE A 403 18.94 5.58 -18.99
N PRO A 404 18.39 6.30 -18.00
CA PRO A 404 19.17 7.15 -17.13
C PRO A 404 20.17 6.34 -16.30
N SER A 405 21.26 6.94 -15.89
CA SER A 405 22.16 6.35 -14.88
C SER A 405 21.47 6.31 -13.52
N ALA A 406 21.88 5.37 -12.65
CA ALA A 406 21.32 5.25 -11.31
C ALA A 406 21.31 6.59 -10.56
N ALA A 407 20.26 6.84 -9.77
CA ALA A 407 20.11 8.09 -9.00
C ALA A 407 21.19 8.23 -7.90
N ALA A 408 21.63 7.10 -7.34
CA ALA A 408 22.72 7.02 -6.38
C ALA A 408 23.50 5.71 -6.59
N PRO A 409 24.79 5.66 -6.22
CA PRO A 409 25.53 4.41 -6.22
C PRO A 409 25.01 3.47 -5.12
N ILE A 410 25.07 2.17 -5.33
CA ILE A 410 24.88 1.18 -4.27
C ILE A 410 26.16 1.10 -3.45
N ILE A 411 26.03 1.14 -2.13
CA ILE A 411 27.14 1.00 -1.18
C ILE A 411 26.93 -0.14 -0.21
N THR A 412 28.04 -0.71 0.26
CA THR A 412 28.06 -1.63 1.40
C THR A 412 28.48 -0.90 2.66
N VAL A 413 27.93 -1.29 3.80
CA VAL A 413 28.32 -0.78 5.12
C VAL A 413 28.80 -1.98 5.95
N PRO A 414 30.04 -1.97 6.46
CA PRO A 414 30.50 -3.02 7.39
C PRO A 414 29.60 -3.15 8.62
N GLU A 415 29.62 -4.30 9.25
CA GLU A 415 28.88 -4.50 10.51
C GLU A 415 29.29 -3.45 11.55
N PHE A 416 28.29 -2.81 12.18
CA PHE A 416 28.46 -1.87 13.27
C PHE A 416 27.47 -2.16 14.39
N GLU A 417 27.86 -1.85 15.62
CA GLU A 417 27.12 -2.15 16.81
C GLU A 417 26.25 -0.95 17.25
N LEU A 418 25.02 -1.23 17.72
CA LEU A 418 24.16 -0.26 18.37
C LEU A 418 24.43 -0.34 19.87
N LYS A 419 25.21 0.63 20.39
CA LYS A 419 25.81 0.59 21.73
C LYS A 419 24.96 1.19 22.83
N GLU A 420 23.82 1.77 22.52
CA GLU A 420 22.93 2.42 23.47
C GLU A 420 21.58 1.74 23.47
N PHE A 421 21.00 1.54 24.66
CA PHE A 421 19.74 0.85 24.88
C PHE A 421 18.79 1.65 25.75
N ALA A 422 17.49 1.57 25.45
CA ALA A 422 16.43 2.07 26.33
C ALA A 422 15.28 1.09 26.38
N SER A 423 14.93 0.66 27.60
CA SER A 423 13.85 -0.30 27.82
C SER A 423 12.47 0.23 27.39
N ILE A 424 11.66 -0.59 26.75
CA ILE A 424 10.26 -0.27 26.42
C ILE A 424 9.42 0.05 27.67
N PHE A 425 9.75 -0.52 28.83
CA PHE A 425 9.02 -0.26 30.08
C PHE A 425 9.30 1.12 30.68
N LYS A 426 10.33 1.82 30.21
CA LYS A 426 10.74 3.17 30.64
C LYS A 426 10.49 4.23 29.56
N ALA A 427 10.41 3.84 28.31
CA ALA A 427 10.24 4.73 27.17
C ALA A 427 8.75 4.98 26.88
N ILE A 428 8.11 5.84 27.68
CA ILE A 428 6.67 6.12 27.60
C ILE A 428 6.46 7.54 27.05
N ASP A 429 5.57 7.67 26.07
CA ASP A 429 5.17 8.97 25.53
C ASP A 429 3.91 9.50 26.21
N MET A 430 2.80 8.78 26.17
CA MET A 430 1.52 9.19 26.74
C MET A 430 0.97 8.09 27.64
N THR A 431 0.28 8.49 28.72
CA THR A 431 -0.40 7.55 29.63
C THR A 431 -1.86 7.94 29.81
N LYS A 432 -2.76 6.98 29.62
CA LYS A 432 -4.17 7.07 30.02
C LYS A 432 -4.53 5.90 30.94
N LYS A 433 -5.56 6.13 31.80
CA LYS A 433 -6.17 5.09 32.64
C LYS A 433 -7.63 4.93 32.24
N GLY A 434 -8.13 3.71 32.34
CA GLY A 434 -9.51 3.37 32.02
C GLY A 434 -9.95 2.11 32.75
N GLU A 435 -11.24 1.93 32.93
CA GLU A 435 -11.81 0.72 33.49
C GLU A 435 -11.56 -0.48 32.57
N SER A 436 -11.74 -0.30 31.27
CA SER A 436 -11.46 -1.26 30.20
C SER A 436 -10.25 -0.81 29.36
N PRO A 437 -9.59 -1.73 28.63
CA PRO A 437 -8.55 -1.35 27.70
C PRO A 437 -9.12 -0.48 26.56
N LEU A 438 -8.33 0.50 26.10
CA LEU A 438 -8.67 1.37 24.99
C LEU A 438 -7.92 0.91 23.73
N THR A 439 -8.56 1.05 22.56
CA THR A 439 -7.91 0.83 21.28
C THR A 439 -6.91 1.95 20.96
N PHE A 440 -6.10 1.76 19.93
CA PHE A 440 -5.17 2.81 19.47
C PHE A 440 -5.92 4.09 19.07
N GLU A 441 -7.06 3.95 18.40
CA GLU A 441 -7.89 5.05 17.95
C GLU A 441 -8.46 5.86 19.13
N GLU A 442 -8.86 5.19 20.22
CA GLU A 442 -9.31 5.84 21.45
C GLU A 442 -8.17 6.51 22.23
N MET A 443 -6.93 6.09 21.96
CA MET A 443 -5.71 6.71 22.46
C MET A 443 -5.17 7.85 21.61
N ASP A 444 -5.86 8.25 20.51
CA ASP A 444 -5.36 9.19 19.51
C ASP A 444 -4.07 8.75 18.84
N MET A 445 -3.92 7.46 18.61
CA MET A 445 -2.75 6.82 18.03
C MET A 445 -3.14 6.10 16.74
N GLY A 446 -2.42 6.36 15.65
CA GLY A 446 -2.70 5.73 14.35
C GLY A 446 -2.02 4.38 14.21
N TRP A 447 -0.79 4.25 14.65
CA TRP A 447 0.10 3.11 14.47
C TRP A 447 1.16 3.06 15.56
N GLY A 448 2.03 2.03 15.53
CA GLY A 448 3.13 1.86 16.47
C GLY A 448 2.85 0.81 17.55
N MET A 449 3.31 1.05 18.76
CA MET A 449 3.22 0.10 19.88
C MET A 449 2.62 0.75 21.12
N MET A 450 1.85 -0.04 21.89
CA MET A 450 1.26 0.38 23.15
C MET A 450 1.46 -0.69 24.23
N LEU A 451 1.83 -0.24 25.43
CA LEU A 451 1.95 -1.07 26.64
C LEU A 451 0.69 -0.94 27.50
N TYR A 452 -0.02 -2.03 27.67
CA TYR A 452 -1.16 -2.16 28.58
C TYR A 452 -0.71 -2.77 29.88
N THR A 453 -1.18 -2.25 31.00
CA THR A 453 -0.86 -2.79 32.33
C THR A 453 -2.13 -2.90 33.16
N VAL A 454 -2.32 -4.06 33.82
CA VAL A 454 -3.42 -4.33 34.73
C VAL A 454 -2.95 -5.19 35.91
N SER A 455 -3.57 -5.05 37.06
CA SER A 455 -3.31 -5.90 38.25
C SER A 455 -4.07 -7.21 38.16
N LEU A 456 -3.39 -8.32 38.48
CA LEU A 456 -3.99 -9.66 38.49
C LEU A 456 -4.56 -10.03 39.87
N PRO A 457 -5.60 -10.87 39.90
CA PRO A 457 -6.04 -11.53 41.11
C PRO A 457 -5.05 -12.61 41.55
N GLN A 458 -5.19 -13.16 42.72
CA GLN A 458 -4.50 -14.38 43.14
C GLN A 458 -5.17 -15.60 42.51
N THR A 459 -4.41 -16.43 41.79
CA THR A 459 -4.89 -17.66 41.12
C THR A 459 -3.79 -18.72 41.06
N ASP A 460 -4.16 -19.97 40.92
CA ASP A 460 -3.24 -21.07 40.63
C ASP A 460 -2.84 -21.18 39.16
N GLY A 461 -3.13 -20.12 38.39
CA GLY A 461 -2.98 -20.03 36.95
C GLY A 461 -4.31 -20.01 36.25
N GLY A 462 -4.31 -19.91 34.93
CA GLY A 462 -5.53 -19.88 34.13
C GLY A 462 -5.33 -19.47 32.69
N THR A 463 -6.43 -19.42 31.93
CA THR A 463 -6.44 -19.02 30.52
C THR A 463 -6.89 -17.56 30.41
N LEU A 464 -6.02 -16.70 29.95
CA LEU A 464 -6.37 -15.32 29.57
C LEU A 464 -6.86 -15.33 28.12
N THR A 465 -8.04 -14.73 27.89
CA THR A 465 -8.67 -14.64 26.55
C THR A 465 -8.99 -13.19 26.23
N GLY A 466 -8.76 -12.77 24.99
CA GLY A 466 -9.13 -11.46 24.47
C GLY A 466 -8.74 -11.28 23.02
N GLU A 467 -9.37 -10.32 22.36
CA GLU A 467 -9.06 -9.95 20.98
C GLU A 467 -7.93 -8.92 20.98
N VAL A 468 -6.81 -9.25 20.34
CA VAL A 468 -5.64 -8.36 20.25
C VAL A 468 -5.22 -8.17 18.80
N HIS A 469 -5.19 -6.94 18.36
CA HIS A 469 -4.78 -6.52 17.02
C HIS A 469 -3.46 -5.71 17.10
N ASP A 470 -2.29 -6.28 16.69
CA ASP A 470 -2.20 -7.51 15.89
C ASP A 470 -1.25 -8.53 16.52
N TYR A 471 -0.07 -8.08 17.02
CA TYR A 471 0.92 -8.94 17.65
C TYR A 471 1.17 -8.48 19.10
N ALA A 472 1.03 -9.39 20.05
CA ALA A 472 1.19 -9.04 21.46
C ALA A 472 2.23 -9.91 22.16
N ARG A 473 2.96 -9.29 23.11
CA ARG A 473 3.84 -9.95 24.05
C ARG A 473 3.35 -9.72 25.46
N TYR A 474 3.30 -10.77 26.25
CA TYR A 474 2.76 -10.77 27.61
C TYR A 474 3.88 -10.93 28.64
N PHE A 475 3.80 -10.12 29.68
CA PHE A 475 4.77 -10.13 30.79
C PHE A 475 4.04 -10.10 32.13
N ILE A 476 4.54 -10.83 33.12
CA ILE A 476 4.14 -10.66 34.53
C ILE A 476 5.32 -10.08 35.28
N ASN A 477 5.13 -8.90 35.89
CA ASN A 477 6.19 -8.15 36.59
C ASN A 477 7.48 -7.99 35.75
N GLY A 478 7.33 -7.73 34.45
CA GLY A 478 8.44 -7.59 33.51
C GLY A 478 9.04 -8.89 32.96
N LYS A 479 8.60 -10.06 33.47
CA LYS A 479 9.05 -11.36 32.98
C LYS A 479 8.13 -11.83 31.87
N PHE A 480 8.69 -12.13 30.71
CA PHE A 480 7.97 -12.66 29.56
C PHE A 480 7.32 -14.02 29.88
N ILE A 481 6.07 -14.18 29.45
CA ILE A 481 5.28 -15.41 29.68
C ILE A 481 4.68 -15.99 28.40
N GLY A 482 4.64 -15.21 27.30
CA GLY A 482 4.14 -15.71 26.03
C GLY A 482 3.68 -14.58 25.09
N LYS A 483 3.12 -14.96 23.96
CA LYS A 483 2.67 -14.06 22.90
C LYS A 483 1.33 -14.50 22.30
N THR A 484 0.67 -13.59 21.58
CA THR A 484 -0.39 -13.91 20.62
C THR A 484 -0.13 -13.23 19.29
N ASP A 485 -0.52 -13.89 18.22
CA ASP A 485 -0.32 -13.48 16.84
C ASP A 485 -1.65 -13.60 16.09
N ARG A 486 -2.18 -12.44 15.65
CA ARG A 486 -3.44 -12.37 14.91
C ARG A 486 -3.40 -13.15 13.59
N VAL A 487 -2.25 -13.20 12.91
CA VAL A 487 -2.06 -14.01 11.68
C VAL A 487 -2.36 -15.50 11.94
N LYS A 488 -2.09 -15.96 13.16
CA LYS A 488 -2.33 -17.34 13.60
C LYS A 488 -3.67 -17.53 14.33
N HIS A 489 -4.50 -16.49 14.38
CA HIS A 489 -5.78 -16.48 15.12
C HIS A 489 -5.64 -16.81 16.61
N GLU A 490 -4.49 -16.49 17.22
CA GLU A 490 -4.22 -16.74 18.62
C GLU A 490 -4.96 -15.69 19.48
N LYS A 491 -5.91 -16.14 20.32
CA LYS A 491 -6.73 -15.28 21.20
C LYS A 491 -6.55 -15.60 22.67
N THR A 492 -5.77 -16.62 22.99
CA THR A 492 -5.62 -17.12 24.36
C THR A 492 -4.15 -17.31 24.73
N ILE A 493 -3.85 -17.11 26.00
CA ILE A 493 -2.55 -17.41 26.59
C ILE A 493 -2.74 -18.05 27.96
N GLN A 494 -1.87 -19.01 28.32
CA GLN A 494 -1.84 -19.61 29.63
C GLN A 494 -1.03 -18.74 30.60
N LEU A 495 -1.64 -18.32 31.71
CA LEU A 495 -0.97 -17.63 32.81
C LEU A 495 -0.52 -18.63 33.87
N PRO A 496 0.69 -18.47 34.44
CA PRO A 496 1.12 -19.22 35.61
C PRO A 496 0.31 -18.80 36.83
N ALA A 497 0.53 -19.45 37.97
CA ALA A 497 0.02 -19.00 39.24
C ALA A 497 0.43 -17.55 39.53
N THR A 498 -0.54 -16.76 40.01
CA THR A 498 -0.38 -15.32 40.26
C THR A 498 -0.70 -14.96 41.70
N LYS A 499 -0.07 -13.90 42.20
CA LYS A 499 -0.40 -13.27 43.49
C LYS A 499 -1.28 -12.06 43.27
N LYS A 500 -2.10 -11.71 44.24
CA LYS A 500 -2.89 -10.47 44.21
C LYS A 500 -1.95 -9.26 44.05
N GLY A 501 -2.18 -8.47 42.98
CA GLY A 501 -1.39 -7.29 42.67
C GLY A 501 -0.21 -7.53 41.72
N ASP A 502 0.03 -8.76 41.27
CA ASP A 502 0.95 -8.99 40.18
C ASP A 502 0.52 -8.18 38.94
N ARG A 503 1.49 -7.58 38.26
CA ARG A 503 1.22 -6.72 37.12
C ARG A 503 1.33 -7.51 35.80
N LEU A 504 0.20 -7.73 35.14
CA LEU A 504 0.17 -8.17 33.77
C LEU A 504 0.48 -6.96 32.88
N GLN A 505 1.49 -7.12 32.01
CA GLN A 505 1.89 -6.12 31.03
C GLN A 505 1.79 -6.74 29.64
N ILE A 506 1.07 -6.09 28.72
CA ILE A 506 0.84 -6.57 27.36
C ILE A 506 1.36 -5.49 26.43
N LEU A 507 2.45 -5.80 25.70
CA LEU A 507 2.98 -4.94 24.65
C LEU A 507 2.34 -5.35 23.32
N VAL A 508 1.58 -4.44 22.74
CA VAL A 508 0.85 -4.66 21.48
C VAL A 508 1.43 -3.80 20.36
N GLU A 509 1.71 -4.41 19.22
CA GLU A 509 2.06 -3.73 17.97
C GLU A 509 0.89 -3.81 16.97
N GLY A 510 0.54 -2.66 16.38
CA GLY A 510 -0.33 -2.58 15.21
C GLY A 510 0.47 -2.75 13.92
N MET A 511 0.19 -3.78 13.13
CA MET A 511 0.97 -4.18 11.96
C MET A 511 0.44 -3.63 10.63
N GLY A 512 -0.38 -2.63 10.63
CA GLY A 512 -1.10 -2.11 9.45
C GLY A 512 -2.55 -2.57 9.45
N ARG A 513 -3.47 -1.66 9.07
CA ARG A 513 -4.89 -1.99 8.95
C ARG A 513 -5.15 -2.66 7.62
N ILE A 514 -6.18 -3.51 7.62
CA ILE A 514 -6.64 -4.21 6.42
C ILE A 514 -6.97 -3.17 5.33
N ASN A 515 -6.41 -3.40 4.15
CA ASN A 515 -6.52 -2.53 2.98
C ASN A 515 -7.49 -3.03 1.90
N PHE A 516 -7.95 -4.28 1.97
CA PHE A 516 -8.80 -4.89 0.96
C PHE A 516 -9.95 -5.68 1.58
N GLY A 517 -11.10 -5.76 0.86
CA GLY A 517 -12.28 -6.49 1.30
C GLY A 517 -13.13 -5.70 2.30
N ARG A 518 -14.08 -6.38 2.95
CA ARG A 518 -15.05 -5.74 3.86
C ARG A 518 -14.52 -5.52 5.27
N ALA A 519 -13.40 -6.15 5.63
CA ALA A 519 -12.79 -6.06 6.95
C ALA A 519 -11.92 -4.80 7.18
N ILE A 520 -12.03 -3.79 6.32
CA ILE A 520 -11.23 -2.54 6.38
C ILE A 520 -11.51 -1.68 7.63
N LYS A 521 -12.60 -1.91 8.35
CA LYS A 521 -12.87 -1.30 9.65
C LYS A 521 -12.09 -2.04 10.74
N ASP A 522 -10.78 -1.83 10.76
CA ASP A 522 -9.80 -2.60 11.53
C ASP A 522 -9.19 -1.78 12.67
N TYR A 523 -9.74 -1.93 13.88
CA TYR A 523 -9.21 -1.31 15.10
C TYR A 523 -7.91 -1.95 15.54
N LYS A 524 -7.00 -1.18 16.16
CA LYS A 524 -5.72 -1.66 16.69
C LYS A 524 -5.66 -1.63 18.21
N GLY A 525 -4.78 -2.47 18.79
CA GLY A 525 -4.66 -2.64 20.24
C GLY A 525 -5.50 -3.78 20.79
N ILE A 526 -5.88 -3.71 22.07
CA ILE A 526 -6.84 -4.64 22.67
C ILE A 526 -8.25 -4.18 22.29
N VAL A 527 -9.00 -5.05 21.61
CA VAL A 527 -10.34 -4.76 21.10
C VAL A 527 -11.37 -5.46 21.99
N GLY A 528 -12.02 -4.67 22.86
CA GLY A 528 -12.96 -5.21 23.83
C GLY A 528 -12.32 -5.60 25.15
N GLU A 529 -12.83 -6.64 25.79
CA GLU A 529 -12.49 -7.05 27.16
C GLU A 529 -11.44 -8.17 27.18
N MET A 530 -10.63 -8.18 28.24
CA MET A 530 -9.74 -9.30 28.57
C MET A 530 -10.30 -10.07 29.76
N ARG A 531 -10.43 -11.39 29.62
CA ARG A 531 -11.00 -12.28 30.64
C ARG A 531 -10.00 -13.36 31.04
N LEU A 532 -9.82 -13.54 32.32
CA LEU A 532 -9.03 -14.61 32.94
C LEU A 532 -9.97 -15.70 33.48
N VAL A 533 -9.90 -16.87 32.89
CA VAL A 533 -10.62 -18.07 33.36
C VAL A 533 -9.67 -18.97 34.13
N THR A 534 -10.03 -19.29 35.37
CA THR A 534 -9.24 -20.13 36.29
C THR A 534 -10.13 -21.15 36.99
N MET A 535 -9.50 -22.15 37.59
CA MET A 535 -10.19 -23.12 38.46
C MET A 535 -9.84 -22.83 39.91
N SER A 536 -10.85 -22.83 40.78
CA SER A 536 -10.68 -22.77 42.24
C SER A 536 -11.66 -23.71 42.90
N ASP A 537 -11.19 -24.61 43.79
CA ASP A 537 -12.01 -25.59 44.50
C ASP A 537 -12.93 -26.42 43.58
N GLY A 538 -12.45 -26.76 42.38
CA GLY A 538 -13.21 -27.51 41.38
C GLY A 538 -14.25 -26.71 40.61
N HIS A 539 -14.34 -25.39 40.84
CA HIS A 539 -15.24 -24.47 40.13
C HIS A 539 -14.48 -23.57 39.18
N GLN A 540 -15.09 -23.32 38.03
CA GLN A 540 -14.57 -22.34 37.10
C GLN A 540 -14.93 -20.92 37.57
N LEU A 541 -13.91 -20.07 37.70
CA LEU A 541 -14.05 -18.64 37.95
C LEU A 541 -13.62 -17.84 36.73
N THR A 542 -14.35 -16.77 36.45
CA THR A 542 -14.00 -15.84 35.34
C THR A 542 -13.82 -14.44 35.94
N TYR A 543 -12.63 -13.88 35.70
CA TYR A 543 -12.31 -12.50 36.06
C TYR A 543 -12.26 -11.65 34.81
N GLU A 544 -13.10 -10.63 34.70
CA GLU A 544 -12.93 -9.55 33.77
C GLU A 544 -11.87 -8.60 34.34
N LEU A 545 -10.76 -8.43 33.58
CA LEU A 545 -9.66 -7.58 34.04
C LEU A 545 -10.01 -6.11 33.84
N ARG A 546 -9.96 -5.34 34.95
CA ARG A 546 -10.40 -3.93 35.03
C ARG A 546 -9.30 -3.03 35.61
N ASN A 547 -9.45 -1.70 35.40
CA ASN A 547 -8.52 -0.66 35.87
C ASN A 547 -7.15 -0.72 35.13
N TRP A 548 -7.22 -0.58 33.84
CA TRP A 548 -6.08 -0.59 32.95
C TRP A 548 -5.30 0.72 32.96
N THR A 549 -4.00 0.62 32.78
CA THR A 549 -3.11 1.73 32.43
C THR A 549 -2.59 1.44 31.01
N MET A 550 -2.83 2.35 30.08
CA MET A 550 -2.39 2.29 28.67
C MET A 550 -1.31 3.34 28.45
N GLN A 551 -0.20 2.92 27.86
CA GLN A 551 0.99 3.76 27.65
C GLN A 551 1.50 3.60 26.22
N THR A 552 1.49 4.69 25.44
CA THR A 552 2.05 4.68 24.08
C THR A 552 3.58 4.75 24.14
N LEU A 553 4.23 4.05 23.25
CA LEU A 553 5.66 4.15 23.04
C LEU A 553 5.98 5.28 22.04
N PRO A 554 7.12 5.98 22.17
CA PRO A 554 7.55 6.96 21.17
C PRO A 554 7.77 6.31 19.81
N ASP A 555 6.90 6.61 18.88
CA ASP A 555 6.98 6.09 17.51
C ASP A 555 7.42 7.15 16.51
N ASN A 556 7.19 8.42 16.83
CA ASN A 556 7.76 9.52 16.08
C ASN A 556 9.16 9.84 16.61
N TYR A 557 10.17 9.26 15.95
CA TYR A 557 11.57 9.47 16.28
C TYR A 557 11.96 10.96 16.39
N ALA A 558 11.42 11.82 15.52
CA ALA A 558 11.70 13.25 15.57
C ALA A 558 11.25 13.88 16.90
N THR A 559 10.11 13.42 17.45
CA THR A 559 9.60 13.85 18.75
C THR A 559 10.47 13.31 19.89
N ALA A 560 10.84 12.00 19.81
CA ALA A 560 11.76 11.39 20.78
C ALA A 560 13.13 12.10 20.79
N MET A 561 13.70 12.39 19.63
CA MET A 561 15.01 13.03 19.50
C MET A 561 15.02 14.52 19.81
N LYS A 562 13.96 15.28 19.52
CA LYS A 562 13.85 16.67 19.98
C LYS A 562 13.94 16.79 21.50
N ALA A 563 13.30 15.89 22.20
CA ALA A 563 13.34 15.86 23.65
C ALA A 563 14.72 15.49 24.22
N MET A 564 15.46 14.60 23.56
CA MET A 564 16.82 14.22 23.94
C MET A 564 17.81 15.41 23.79
N LYS A 565 17.70 16.18 22.70
CA LYS A 565 18.52 17.40 22.52
C LYS A 565 18.27 18.47 23.56
N ASN A 566 17.06 18.52 24.13
CA ASN A 566 16.72 19.46 25.19
C ASN A 566 17.19 18.98 26.58
N ALA A 567 17.42 17.69 26.79
CA ALA A 567 17.96 17.14 28.03
C ALA A 567 19.46 17.47 28.23
N ASP A 568 20.20 17.74 27.15
CA ASP A 568 21.61 18.17 27.19
C ASP A 568 21.81 19.67 27.58
N GLY A 569 20.82 20.31 28.17
CA GLY A 569 20.95 21.60 28.84
C GLY A 569 21.08 22.83 27.94
N ARG A 570 20.73 22.76 26.65
CA ARG A 570 20.69 23.96 25.77
C ARG A 570 19.24 24.31 25.46
N SER A 571 18.70 25.30 26.19
CA SER A 571 17.35 25.77 26.10
C SER A 571 16.94 26.24 24.69
N ALA A 572 15.90 25.66 24.12
CA ALA A 572 15.04 26.36 23.18
C ALA A 572 13.75 26.75 23.92
N ARG A 573 13.54 28.03 24.15
CA ARG A 573 12.25 28.57 24.59
C ARG A 573 11.24 28.30 23.47
N ALA A 574 10.33 27.33 23.66
CA ALA A 574 9.11 27.21 22.90
C ALA A 574 7.98 27.82 23.76
N THR A 575 7.44 28.93 23.31
CA THR A 575 6.19 29.49 23.80
C THR A 575 5.04 28.71 23.19
N GLY A 576 4.40 27.85 23.98
CA GLY A 576 3.22 27.07 23.61
C GLY A 576 3.15 25.83 24.50
N GLU A 577 2.06 25.68 25.26
CA GLU A 577 1.89 24.64 26.27
C GLU A 577 2.15 23.23 25.72
N ALA A 578 3.39 22.77 25.81
CA ALA A 578 3.76 21.38 25.59
C ALA A 578 3.66 20.66 26.94
N LYS A 579 2.83 19.60 27.00
CA LYS A 579 2.80 18.67 28.12
C LYS A 579 4.22 18.13 28.36
N PRO A 580 4.59 17.85 29.63
CA PRO A 580 5.93 17.36 29.95
C PRO A 580 6.18 16.04 29.21
N TYR A 581 7.20 16.04 28.39
CA TYR A 581 7.70 14.90 27.64
C TYR A 581 8.65 14.09 28.53
N HIS A 582 8.52 12.76 28.52
CA HIS A 582 9.46 11.87 29.21
C HIS A 582 10.54 11.43 28.22
N PRO A 583 11.79 11.90 28.38
CA PRO A 583 12.88 11.51 27.48
C PRO A 583 13.15 10.00 27.58
N VAL A 584 13.53 9.38 26.46
CA VAL A 584 14.05 8.01 26.46
C VAL A 584 15.41 8.04 27.16
N LEU A 585 15.54 7.29 28.26
CA LEU A 585 16.79 7.17 29.00
C LEU A 585 17.68 6.09 28.35
N TRP A 586 18.78 6.49 27.77
CA TRP A 586 19.73 5.59 27.13
C TRP A 586 20.73 5.03 28.13
N GLU A 587 20.95 3.70 28.05
CA GLU A 587 21.94 2.95 28.82
C GLU A 587 22.93 2.29 27.83
N ALA A 588 24.15 1.98 28.26
CA ALA A 588 25.09 1.29 27.40
C ALA A 588 24.73 -0.19 27.22
N THR A 589 24.78 -0.71 25.97
CA THR A 589 24.51 -2.14 25.67
C THR A 589 25.63 -3.09 26.11
N ALA A 590 26.75 -2.58 26.62
CA ALA A 590 27.88 -3.39 27.12
C ALA A 590 27.47 -4.31 28.30
N ASN A 591 26.32 -4.09 28.92
CA ASN A 591 25.69 -5.04 29.83
C ASN A 591 25.04 -6.15 29.01
N ALA A 592 25.57 -7.37 29.04
CA ALA A 592 25.12 -8.52 28.26
C ALA A 592 23.61 -8.84 28.46
N ASP A 593 23.04 -8.49 29.63
CA ASP A 593 21.63 -8.71 29.91
C ASP A 593 20.70 -7.70 29.21
N LEU A 594 21.18 -6.51 28.81
CA LEU A 594 20.41 -5.49 28.10
C LEU A 594 20.46 -5.69 26.60
N SER A 595 21.53 -6.29 26.07
CA SER A 595 21.75 -6.42 24.62
C SER A 595 20.78 -7.33 23.84
N THR A 596 19.89 -8.02 24.55
CA THR A 596 18.93 -8.99 23.95
C THR A 596 17.51 -8.78 24.46
N GLN A 597 17.22 -7.66 25.11
CA GLN A 597 15.90 -7.35 25.66
C GLN A 597 15.07 -6.52 24.68
N PRO A 598 13.72 -6.53 24.80
CA PRO A 598 12.87 -5.61 24.05
C PRO A 598 13.14 -4.16 24.42
N GLY A 599 13.38 -3.32 23.41
CA GLY A 599 13.72 -1.91 23.64
C GLY A 599 14.12 -1.16 22.38
N TYR A 600 14.55 0.07 22.62
CA TYR A 600 15.19 0.90 21.60
C TYR A 600 16.70 0.68 21.66
N TYR A 601 17.29 0.52 20.49
CA TYR A 601 18.73 0.39 20.29
C TYR A 601 19.21 1.52 19.41
N ARG A 602 20.30 2.22 19.78
CA ARG A 602 20.87 3.31 19.00
C ARG A 602 22.35 3.08 18.74
N GLY A 603 22.74 3.35 17.50
CA GLY A 603 24.13 3.31 17.06
C GLY A 603 24.40 4.28 15.92
N TRP A 604 25.68 4.33 15.53
CA TRP A 604 26.18 5.29 14.54
C TRP A 604 26.99 4.58 13.47
N LEU A 605 26.56 4.75 12.23
CA LEU A 605 27.36 4.29 11.11
C LEU A 605 28.18 5.47 10.53
N MET A 606 29.44 5.18 10.20
CA MET A 606 30.35 6.16 9.60
C MET A 606 30.45 5.94 8.09
N LEU A 607 30.09 6.94 7.29
CA LEU A 607 30.15 6.88 5.84
C LEU A 607 31.24 7.83 5.27
N LYS A 608 32.08 7.29 4.40
CA LYS A 608 33.03 8.09 3.60
C LYS A 608 32.35 8.74 2.40
N LYS A 609 31.33 8.08 1.83
CA LYS A 609 30.48 8.54 0.73
C LYS A 609 29.05 8.01 0.90
N THR A 610 28.07 8.75 0.40
CA THR A 610 26.66 8.36 0.41
C THR A 610 26.32 7.49 -0.79
N GLY A 611 25.28 6.70 -0.64
CA GLY A 611 24.69 5.83 -1.67
C GLY A 611 23.57 5.00 -1.07
N ASP A 612 22.81 4.35 -1.93
CA ASP A 612 21.74 3.44 -1.53
C ASP A 612 22.33 2.17 -0.90
N THR A 613 21.67 1.64 0.12
CA THR A 613 22.11 0.40 0.77
C THR A 613 20.91 -0.37 1.32
N PHE A 614 21.08 -1.64 1.63
CA PHE A 614 20.06 -2.50 2.21
C PHE A 614 20.48 -2.91 3.62
N LEU A 615 19.81 -2.35 4.63
CA LEU A 615 20.13 -2.57 6.04
C LEU A 615 19.71 -3.98 6.44
N ASP A 616 20.66 -4.80 6.87
CA ASP A 616 20.46 -6.18 7.28
C ASP A 616 19.81 -6.25 8.66
N MET A 617 18.58 -6.76 8.73
CA MET A 617 17.79 -6.92 9.93
C MET A 617 17.65 -8.38 10.37
N SER A 618 18.36 -9.33 9.74
CA SER A 618 18.23 -10.78 9.97
C SER A 618 18.57 -11.23 11.41
N LYS A 619 19.32 -10.42 12.17
CA LYS A 619 19.66 -10.67 13.58
C LYS A 619 18.71 -10.00 14.58
N TRP A 620 17.78 -9.22 14.08
CA TRP A 620 16.78 -8.49 14.87
C TRP A 620 15.50 -9.31 15.01
N GLY A 621 14.65 -8.97 15.96
CA GLY A 621 13.41 -9.68 16.23
C GLY A 621 12.24 -9.15 15.39
N LYS A 622 11.53 -8.14 15.92
CA LYS A 622 10.36 -7.53 15.29
C LYS A 622 10.20 -6.09 15.74
N GLY A 623 9.98 -5.19 14.79
CA GLY A 623 9.79 -3.78 15.14
C GLY A 623 9.98 -2.81 13.98
N VAL A 624 10.56 -1.63 14.26
CA VAL A 624 10.71 -0.52 13.32
C VAL A 624 12.12 0.06 13.35
N VAL A 625 12.63 0.49 12.20
CA VAL A 625 13.96 1.11 12.04
C VAL A 625 13.84 2.56 11.63
N TYR A 626 14.71 3.39 12.19
CA TYR A 626 14.89 4.80 11.83
C TYR A 626 16.35 5.08 11.47
N VAL A 627 16.56 5.85 10.40
CA VAL A 627 17.89 6.31 9.98
C VAL A 627 17.85 7.81 9.80
N ASN A 628 18.70 8.55 10.52
CA ASN A 628 18.73 10.03 10.53
C ASN A 628 17.34 10.67 10.75
N GLY A 629 16.46 10.01 11.50
CA GLY A 629 15.10 10.46 11.77
C GLY A 629 14.05 10.07 10.71
N HIS A 630 14.45 9.42 9.62
CA HIS A 630 13.52 8.85 8.65
C HIS A 630 13.08 7.46 9.11
N ALA A 631 11.78 7.22 9.18
CA ALA A 631 11.23 5.89 9.42
C ALA A 631 11.42 5.04 8.17
N ILE A 632 12.34 4.07 8.24
CA ILE A 632 12.67 3.19 7.12
C ILE A 632 11.56 2.16 6.91
N GLY A 633 11.08 1.53 7.99
CA GLY A 633 9.98 0.59 7.93
C GLY A 633 10.01 -0.46 9.03
N ARG A 634 9.01 -1.32 8.98
CA ARG A 634 8.88 -2.48 9.86
C ARG A 634 9.80 -3.60 9.40
N PHE A 635 10.30 -4.35 10.36
CA PHE A 635 11.02 -5.60 10.14
C PHE A 635 10.42 -6.70 11.02
N TRP A 636 10.51 -7.93 10.56
CA TRP A 636 10.17 -9.12 11.32
C TRP A 636 11.06 -10.29 10.90
N GLN A 637 11.73 -10.91 11.85
CA GLN A 637 12.69 -11.98 11.60
C GLN A 637 12.16 -13.14 10.75
N ILE A 638 10.84 -13.40 10.78
CA ILE A 638 10.26 -14.52 10.02
C ILE A 638 10.41 -14.33 8.51
N GLY A 639 10.66 -13.11 8.02
CA GLY A 639 10.78 -12.80 6.60
C GLY A 639 9.43 -12.77 5.85
N PRO A 640 9.46 -12.78 4.53
CA PRO A 640 10.57 -13.07 3.61
C PRO A 640 11.60 -11.93 3.47
N GLN A 641 11.20 -10.69 3.80
CA GLN A 641 12.08 -9.53 3.76
C GLN A 641 13.03 -9.51 4.96
N GLN A 642 14.36 -9.66 4.71
CA GLN A 642 15.40 -9.62 5.74
C GLN A 642 16.22 -8.32 5.71
N THR A 643 16.14 -7.55 4.63
CA THR A 643 16.84 -6.27 4.49
C THR A 643 15.87 -5.15 4.22
N LEU A 644 16.17 -3.94 4.73
CA LEU A 644 15.38 -2.73 4.50
C LEU A 644 16.15 -1.76 3.60
N TYR A 645 15.51 -1.26 2.56
CA TYR A 645 16.08 -0.27 1.66
C TYR A 645 16.30 1.07 2.36
N VAL A 646 17.53 1.56 2.35
CA VAL A 646 17.92 2.87 2.89
C VAL A 646 18.37 3.76 1.72
N PRO A 647 17.56 4.75 1.33
CA PRO A 647 17.90 5.68 0.25
C PRO A 647 19.13 6.52 0.57
N GLY A 648 20.05 6.60 -0.37
CA GLY A 648 21.28 7.39 -0.21
C GLY A 648 21.05 8.88 0.00
N CYS A 649 19.91 9.42 -0.47
CA CYS A 649 19.53 10.82 -0.23
C CYS A 649 19.14 11.11 1.23
N TRP A 650 18.89 10.11 2.06
CA TRP A 650 18.67 10.24 3.51
C TRP A 650 19.95 10.07 4.32
N LEU A 651 21.03 9.63 3.68
CA LEU A 651 22.35 9.47 4.29
C LEU A 651 23.22 10.70 4.06
N LYS A 652 24.19 10.90 4.95
CA LYS A 652 25.19 11.95 4.87
C LYS A 652 26.61 11.41 5.04
N LYS A 653 27.57 12.08 4.47
CA LYS A 653 28.98 11.81 4.76
C LYS A 653 29.27 12.06 6.25
N GLY A 654 29.98 11.17 6.90
CA GLY A 654 30.23 11.19 8.35
C GLY A 654 29.26 10.28 9.11
N LEU A 655 28.90 10.67 10.33
CA LEU A 655 28.05 9.91 11.23
C LEU A 655 26.57 9.98 10.81
N ASN A 656 25.98 8.82 10.71
CA ASN A 656 24.55 8.62 10.48
C ASN A 656 23.98 7.84 11.65
N GLU A 657 22.91 8.32 12.24
CA GLU A 657 22.23 7.69 13.36
C GLU A 657 21.30 6.57 12.88
N VAL A 658 21.35 5.45 13.55
CA VAL A 658 20.44 4.33 13.37
C VAL A 658 19.77 4.01 14.70
N VAL A 659 18.44 3.98 14.72
CA VAL A 659 17.65 3.56 15.88
C VAL A 659 16.75 2.41 15.48
N VAL A 660 16.76 1.35 16.27
CA VAL A 660 15.91 0.18 16.10
C VAL A 660 15.02 0.04 17.33
N LEU A 661 13.71 0.08 17.14
CA LEU A 661 12.76 -0.36 18.16
C LEU A 661 12.49 -1.84 17.90
N ASP A 662 12.93 -2.71 18.81
CA ASP A 662 12.73 -4.15 18.73
C ASP A 662 11.87 -4.64 19.93
N MET A 663 10.69 -5.16 19.65
CA MET A 663 9.76 -5.65 20.68
C MET A 663 10.10 -7.06 21.18
N ILE A 664 10.97 -7.78 20.50
CA ILE A 664 11.42 -9.13 20.87
C ILE A 664 12.81 -9.07 21.53
N GLY A 665 13.70 -8.32 20.93
CA GLY A 665 15.12 -8.24 21.24
C GLY A 665 15.98 -8.96 20.20
N PRO A 666 17.14 -8.37 19.83
CA PRO A 666 18.04 -8.94 18.82
C PRO A 666 18.80 -10.14 19.37
N GLU A 667 19.32 -11.00 18.49
CA GLU A 667 20.38 -11.97 18.84
C GLU A 667 21.67 -11.22 19.21
N LYS A 668 21.97 -10.19 18.45
CA LYS A 668 23.09 -9.30 18.61
C LYS A 668 22.71 -7.92 18.07
N PRO A 669 22.91 -6.84 18.84
CA PRO A 669 22.51 -5.50 18.43
C PRO A 669 23.46 -4.91 17.39
N VAL A 670 23.52 -5.51 16.22
CA VAL A 670 24.37 -5.11 15.09
C VAL A 670 23.57 -4.94 13.82
N CYS A 671 24.00 -4.02 12.97
CA CYS A 671 23.51 -3.83 11.61
C CYS A 671 24.67 -3.80 10.61
N SER A 672 24.39 -4.12 9.36
CA SER A 672 25.29 -3.91 8.22
C SER A 672 24.49 -3.45 7.00
N GLY A 673 25.12 -2.80 6.03
CA GLY A 673 24.51 -2.44 4.77
C GLY A 673 24.95 -3.38 3.65
N LYS A 674 24.00 -4.07 3.02
CA LYS A 674 24.23 -4.98 1.89
C LYS A 674 24.18 -4.24 0.55
N ALA A 675 24.82 -4.80 -0.47
CA ALA A 675 24.75 -4.30 -1.85
C ALA A 675 23.49 -4.77 -2.59
N THR A 676 22.83 -5.79 -2.07
CA THR A 676 21.62 -6.40 -2.66
C THR A 676 20.56 -6.56 -1.59
N HIS A 677 19.31 -6.43 -1.99
CA HIS A 677 18.19 -6.75 -1.11
C HIS A 677 18.08 -8.27 -0.87
N GLN A 678 17.38 -8.64 0.19
CA GLN A 678 17.04 -10.03 0.51
C GLN A 678 15.55 -10.07 0.86
N LEU A 679 14.75 -10.49 -0.13
CA LEU A 679 13.28 -10.51 -0.06
C LEU A 679 12.68 -11.92 -0.04
N ASP A 680 13.49 -12.98 -0.15
CA ASP A 680 13.02 -14.38 -0.13
C ASP A 680 13.81 -15.23 0.87
N ALA A 681 13.79 -14.81 2.14
CA ALA A 681 14.45 -15.58 3.20
C ALA A 681 13.53 -15.74 4.41
N LEU A 682 12.91 -16.90 4.53
CA LEU A 682 12.10 -17.28 5.68
C LEU A 682 12.96 -17.79 6.82
N GLN A 683 12.64 -17.38 8.05
CA GLN A 683 13.27 -17.87 9.27
C GLN A 683 12.22 -18.39 10.26
N LYS A 684 12.64 -19.29 11.14
CA LYS A 684 11.79 -19.72 12.24
C LYS A 684 11.64 -18.60 13.25
N GLU A 685 10.41 -18.34 13.70
CA GLU A 685 10.13 -17.32 14.71
C GLU A 685 10.89 -17.60 16.01
N ARG A 686 11.61 -16.58 16.51
CA ARG A 686 12.20 -16.56 17.86
C ARG A 686 11.26 -15.81 18.79
N THR A 687 11.13 -16.29 20.01
CA THR A 687 10.31 -15.64 21.03
C THR A 687 11.13 -14.84 22.05
N GLY A 688 12.46 -14.94 21.97
CA GLY A 688 13.48 -14.24 22.80
C GLY A 688 14.80 -14.99 22.85
N ALA A 689 15.87 -14.34 23.31
CA ALA A 689 17.23 -14.92 23.32
C ALA A 689 17.45 -16.04 24.35
N LYS A 690 16.62 -16.11 25.41
CA LYS A 690 16.75 -17.06 26.53
C LYS A 690 15.44 -17.74 26.94
N GLU A 691 14.45 -17.74 26.05
CA GLU A 691 13.13 -18.28 26.41
C GLU A 691 13.07 -19.78 26.14
N THR A 692 12.88 -20.54 27.18
CA THR A 692 12.25 -21.86 27.09
C THR A 692 10.83 -21.61 26.59
N ALA A 693 10.64 -21.69 25.27
CA ALA A 693 9.31 -21.66 24.68
C ALA A 693 8.50 -22.76 25.34
N LEU A 694 7.38 -22.40 25.95
CA LEU A 694 6.25 -23.31 26.06
C LEU A 694 5.77 -23.48 24.61
N THR A 695 6.48 -24.31 23.87
CA THR A 695 6.18 -24.63 22.48
C THR A 695 4.90 -25.43 22.49
N GLU A 696 3.81 -24.81 22.11
CA GLU A 696 2.78 -25.57 21.42
C GLU A 696 3.44 -26.17 20.17
N LYS A 697 3.65 -27.48 20.18
CA LYS A 697 3.88 -28.24 18.97
C LYS A 697 2.67 -28.07 18.08
N LYS A 698 2.65 -27.06 17.18
CA LYS A 698 1.84 -27.16 15.97
C LYS A 698 2.42 -28.31 15.17
N ILE A 699 1.86 -29.49 15.41
CA ILE A 699 2.12 -30.67 14.62
C ILE A 699 1.41 -30.43 13.30
N ASN A 700 2.16 -30.18 12.23
CA ASN A 700 1.68 -30.34 10.84
C ASN A 700 1.42 -31.82 10.57
N LYS A 701 0.54 -32.41 11.37
CA LYS A 701 0.16 -33.81 11.28
C LYS A 701 -1.01 -33.90 10.32
N ARG A 702 -0.85 -34.78 9.31
CA ARG A 702 -1.97 -35.11 8.43
C ARG A 702 -3.19 -35.47 9.27
N PRO A 703 -4.35 -34.81 9.08
CA PRO A 703 -5.57 -35.14 9.80
C PRO A 703 -5.94 -36.59 9.56
N ASP A 704 -6.36 -37.28 10.61
CA ASP A 704 -6.86 -38.67 10.50
C ASP A 704 -8.34 -38.63 10.05
N LEU A 705 -8.54 -38.82 8.76
CA LEU A 705 -9.88 -38.86 8.15
C LEU A 705 -10.50 -40.27 8.14
N SER A 706 -9.83 -41.29 8.73
CA SER A 706 -10.26 -42.66 8.65
C SER A 706 -11.65 -42.94 9.27
N LYS A 707 -12.07 -42.10 10.22
CA LYS A 707 -13.36 -42.19 10.91
C LYS A 707 -14.38 -41.19 10.38
N ILE A 708 -14.04 -40.37 9.37
CA ILE A 708 -14.92 -39.35 8.82
C ILE A 708 -15.38 -39.82 7.45
N GLN A 709 -16.69 -39.86 7.26
CA GLN A 709 -17.27 -40.21 5.96
C GLN A 709 -17.17 -38.98 5.02
N PRO A 710 -16.79 -39.17 3.74
CA PRO A 710 -16.78 -38.08 2.79
C PRO A 710 -18.22 -37.61 2.51
N VAL A 711 -18.41 -36.28 2.49
CA VAL A 711 -19.70 -35.65 2.18
C VAL A 711 -19.96 -35.60 0.67
N ALA A 712 -18.91 -35.70 -0.13
CA ALA A 712 -18.97 -35.86 -1.57
C ALA A 712 -17.84 -36.75 -2.09
N VAL A 713 -18.12 -37.61 -3.03
CA VAL A 713 -17.18 -38.41 -3.81
C VAL A 713 -17.60 -38.28 -5.27
N GLY A 714 -16.72 -37.91 -6.15
CA GLY A 714 -17.13 -37.70 -7.55
C GLY A 714 -15.97 -37.44 -8.50
N GLN A 715 -16.34 -37.00 -9.68
CA GLN A 715 -15.42 -36.61 -10.73
C GLN A 715 -15.77 -35.19 -11.23
N THR A 716 -14.79 -34.36 -11.43
CA THR A 716 -14.97 -33.04 -12.04
C THR A 716 -15.13 -33.17 -13.56
N LYS A 717 -15.69 -32.13 -14.19
CA LYS A 717 -15.72 -32.04 -15.65
C LYS A 717 -14.38 -31.50 -16.17
N LYS A 718 -13.97 -31.95 -17.34
CA LYS A 718 -12.81 -31.42 -18.04
C LYS A 718 -13.12 -29.99 -18.50
N GLY A 719 -12.26 -29.02 -18.22
CA GLY A 719 -12.46 -27.60 -18.57
C GLY A 719 -11.75 -26.68 -17.60
N ASN A 720 -11.81 -25.37 -17.83
CA ASN A 720 -11.15 -24.32 -17.04
C ASN A 720 -12.15 -23.36 -16.34
N GLY A 721 -13.42 -23.66 -16.31
CA GLY A 721 -14.45 -22.84 -15.65
C GLY A 721 -14.87 -23.37 -14.28
N TRP A 722 -15.60 -22.55 -13.54
CA TRP A 722 -16.17 -22.91 -12.24
C TRP A 722 -17.09 -24.14 -12.31
N GLN A 723 -16.97 -24.99 -11.33
CA GLN A 723 -17.77 -26.21 -11.17
C GLN A 723 -18.27 -26.34 -9.73
N THR A 724 -19.56 -26.59 -9.55
CA THR A 724 -20.13 -26.84 -8.23
C THR A 724 -20.12 -28.35 -7.92
N LEU A 725 -19.44 -28.72 -6.86
CA LEU A 725 -19.31 -30.07 -6.34
C LEU A 725 -20.32 -30.27 -5.19
N SER A 726 -21.53 -30.74 -5.51
CA SER A 726 -22.62 -30.83 -4.57
C SER A 726 -22.44 -32.00 -3.59
N PHE A 727 -22.85 -31.82 -2.33
CA PHE A 727 -22.87 -32.85 -1.32
C PHE A 727 -24.14 -33.68 -1.39
N ALA A 728 -24.08 -34.93 -0.95
CA ALA A 728 -25.25 -35.79 -0.88
C ALA A 728 -26.29 -35.27 0.14
N GLN A 729 -25.82 -34.63 1.21
CA GLN A 729 -26.64 -33.97 2.22
C GLN A 729 -25.80 -32.81 2.83
N GLU A 730 -26.45 -31.84 3.48
CA GLU A 730 -25.74 -30.75 4.19
C GLU A 730 -24.79 -31.32 5.23
N ALA A 731 -23.64 -30.73 5.32
CA ALA A 731 -22.59 -31.08 6.27
C ALA A 731 -22.23 -29.92 7.17
N LYS A 732 -22.00 -30.17 8.44
CA LYS A 732 -21.65 -29.15 9.44
C LYS A 732 -20.27 -29.44 10.01
N GLY A 733 -19.36 -28.45 9.96
CA GLY A 733 -18.00 -28.56 10.48
C GLY A 733 -17.22 -27.28 10.35
N ARG A 734 -16.03 -27.28 10.93
CA ARG A 734 -15.07 -26.18 10.87
C ARG A 734 -14.03 -26.37 9.77
N TYR A 735 -13.67 -27.62 9.49
CA TYR A 735 -12.63 -27.93 8.53
C TYR A 735 -13.22 -28.47 7.22
N LEU A 736 -12.81 -27.89 6.10
CA LEU A 736 -13.07 -28.38 4.75
C LEU A 736 -11.82 -29.08 4.22
N ALA A 737 -11.90 -30.39 4.02
CA ALA A 737 -10.81 -31.17 3.45
C ALA A 737 -11.15 -31.67 2.06
N ILE A 738 -10.22 -31.54 1.11
CA ILE A 738 -10.35 -32.05 -0.26
C ILE A 738 -9.20 -33.02 -0.53
N GLU A 739 -9.54 -34.26 -0.81
CA GLU A 739 -8.61 -35.27 -1.24
C GLU A 739 -8.66 -35.43 -2.76
N CYS A 740 -7.56 -35.08 -3.43
CA CYS A 740 -7.41 -35.16 -4.89
C CYS A 740 -6.84 -36.54 -5.25
N LEU A 741 -7.60 -37.37 -5.91
CA LEU A 741 -7.28 -38.77 -6.20
C LEU A 741 -6.57 -38.94 -7.55
N SER A 742 -6.84 -38.08 -8.52
CA SER A 742 -6.23 -38.09 -9.86
C SER A 742 -6.39 -36.76 -10.57
N ALA A 743 -5.63 -36.56 -11.64
CA ALA A 743 -5.75 -35.42 -12.56
C ALA A 743 -6.31 -35.87 -13.93
N HIS A 744 -6.97 -34.96 -14.66
CA HIS A 744 -7.58 -35.22 -15.97
C HIS A 744 -6.57 -35.52 -17.09
N ASP A 745 -5.34 -35.06 -16.93
CA ASP A 745 -4.25 -35.31 -17.86
C ASP A 745 -3.53 -36.64 -17.60
N GLY A 746 -3.93 -37.39 -16.57
CA GLY A 746 -3.30 -38.64 -16.15
C GLY A 746 -1.92 -38.43 -15.52
N GLY A 747 -1.53 -37.16 -15.31
CA GLY A 747 -0.26 -36.78 -14.65
C GLY A 747 -0.30 -36.95 -13.14
N LYS A 748 0.85 -36.79 -12.51
CA LYS A 748 0.99 -36.83 -11.05
C LYS A 748 0.71 -35.49 -10.39
N LYS A 749 0.92 -34.37 -11.11
CA LYS A 749 0.69 -33.01 -10.61
C LYS A 749 -0.81 -32.74 -10.47
N VAL A 750 -1.20 -32.06 -9.39
CA VAL A 750 -2.55 -31.54 -9.18
C VAL A 750 -2.45 -30.06 -8.89
N ALA A 751 -3.42 -29.29 -9.39
CA ALA A 751 -3.52 -27.85 -9.17
C ALA A 751 -4.97 -27.40 -9.01
N ILE A 752 -5.20 -26.44 -8.13
CA ILE A 752 -6.50 -25.82 -7.86
C ILE A 752 -6.29 -24.31 -7.83
N ALA A 753 -7.04 -23.56 -8.66
CA ALA A 753 -6.98 -22.10 -8.63
C ALA A 753 -7.79 -21.54 -7.46
N GLU A 754 -9.08 -21.89 -7.37
CA GLU A 754 -9.95 -21.30 -6.36
C GLU A 754 -11.00 -22.29 -5.81
N ILE A 755 -11.37 -22.06 -4.55
CA ILE A 755 -12.41 -22.80 -3.84
C ILE A 755 -13.35 -21.83 -3.12
N TYR A 756 -14.67 -22.08 -3.20
CA TYR A 756 -15.66 -21.49 -2.30
C TYR A 756 -16.45 -22.59 -1.59
N ALA A 757 -16.75 -22.41 -0.32
CA ALA A 757 -17.79 -23.15 0.36
C ALA A 757 -19.14 -22.53 0.02
N VAL A 758 -20.13 -23.38 -0.27
CA VAL A 758 -21.48 -22.96 -0.64
C VAL A 758 -22.45 -23.30 0.51
N GLY A 759 -23.15 -22.27 0.98
CA GLY A 759 -24.11 -22.36 2.07
C GLY A 759 -25.49 -22.94 1.65
N LYS A 760 -26.38 -23.06 2.61
CA LYS A 760 -27.78 -23.56 2.40
C LYS A 760 -28.56 -22.76 1.37
N ASP A 761 -28.33 -21.44 1.33
CA ASP A 761 -29.00 -20.48 0.46
C ASP A 761 -28.43 -20.42 -0.96
N ASN A 762 -27.51 -21.31 -1.31
CA ASN A 762 -26.76 -21.34 -2.56
C ASN A 762 -25.74 -20.19 -2.70
N SER A 763 -25.54 -19.39 -1.68
CA SER A 763 -24.51 -18.33 -1.73
C SER A 763 -23.12 -18.88 -1.44
N ARG A 764 -22.10 -18.28 -2.05
CA ARG A 764 -20.72 -18.49 -1.70
C ARG A 764 -20.44 -17.82 -0.36
N MET A 765 -19.84 -18.55 0.57
CA MET A 765 -19.49 -18.02 1.88
C MET A 765 -18.29 -17.07 1.78
N SER A 766 -18.27 -16.06 2.66
CA SER A 766 -17.09 -15.23 2.84
C SER A 766 -15.90 -16.08 3.27
N ARG A 767 -14.73 -15.77 2.74
CA ARG A 767 -13.45 -16.43 3.03
C ARG A 767 -12.57 -15.65 3.99
N GLU A 768 -13.08 -14.54 4.56
CA GLU A 768 -12.31 -13.61 5.41
C GLU A 768 -11.68 -14.26 6.65
N GLU A 769 -12.31 -15.31 7.18
CA GLU A 769 -11.82 -16.05 8.34
C GLU A 769 -11.05 -17.33 7.99
N TRP A 770 -10.86 -17.61 6.68
CA TRP A 770 -10.25 -18.85 6.26
C TRP A 770 -8.73 -18.83 6.45
N THR A 771 -8.19 -20.00 6.81
CA THR A 771 -6.75 -20.21 6.92
C THR A 771 -6.31 -21.56 6.37
N SER A 772 -5.07 -21.62 5.89
CA SER A 772 -4.44 -22.89 5.52
C SER A 772 -4.19 -23.74 6.77
N PHE A 773 -4.85 -24.90 6.85
CA PHE A 773 -4.67 -25.82 7.97
C PHE A 773 -3.64 -26.90 7.66
N TYR A 774 -3.72 -27.55 6.47
CA TYR A 774 -2.83 -28.62 6.06
C TYR A 774 -2.80 -28.76 4.54
N ALA A 775 -1.61 -28.94 3.97
CA ALA A 775 -1.42 -29.42 2.61
C ALA A 775 -0.40 -30.58 2.62
N SER A 776 -0.74 -31.70 1.95
CA SER A 776 0.17 -32.85 1.86
C SER A 776 1.45 -32.51 1.09
N HIS A 777 1.35 -31.66 0.07
CA HIS A 777 2.44 -31.18 -0.78
C HIS A 777 2.14 -29.76 -1.27
N GLU A 778 3.17 -28.98 -1.50
CA GLU A 778 3.14 -27.66 -2.11
C GLU A 778 4.33 -27.52 -3.06
N ASP A 779 4.11 -27.03 -4.27
CA ASP A 779 5.18 -26.84 -5.26
C ASP A 779 5.88 -25.50 -5.01
N ALA A 780 7.04 -25.57 -4.38
CA ALA A 780 7.86 -24.42 -4.05
C ALA A 780 8.97 -24.14 -5.07
N GLU A 781 9.24 -25.09 -5.97
CA GLU A 781 10.28 -24.95 -7.00
C GLU A 781 9.75 -24.29 -8.27
N GLY A 782 8.45 -24.50 -8.57
CA GLY A 782 7.77 -23.93 -9.73
C GLY A 782 7.19 -22.53 -9.50
N GLY A 783 7.32 -21.96 -8.32
CA GLY A 783 6.74 -20.68 -7.90
C GLY A 783 6.09 -20.75 -6.52
N ASN A 784 5.38 -19.69 -6.13
CA ASN A 784 4.60 -19.69 -4.88
C ASN A 784 3.23 -20.33 -5.08
N HIS A 785 3.16 -21.66 -4.98
CA HIS A 785 1.91 -22.45 -5.17
C HIS A 785 1.45 -23.09 -3.84
N THR A 786 1.41 -22.28 -2.79
CA THR A 786 0.98 -22.66 -1.44
C THR A 786 -0.54 -22.75 -1.31
N LEU A 787 -1.03 -23.41 -0.24
CA LEU A 787 -2.47 -23.69 -0.06
C LEU A 787 -3.35 -22.45 0.01
N ASP A 788 -2.84 -21.33 0.52
CA ASP A 788 -3.57 -20.06 0.57
C ASP A 788 -4.03 -19.56 -0.81
N LYS A 789 -3.39 -20.01 -1.90
CA LYS A 789 -3.76 -19.65 -3.26
C LYS A 789 -5.13 -20.18 -3.70
N VAL A 790 -5.70 -21.14 -3.01
CA VAL A 790 -7.06 -21.65 -3.35
C VAL A 790 -8.20 -20.80 -2.78
N PHE A 791 -7.87 -19.75 -2.00
CA PHE A 791 -8.85 -18.82 -1.43
C PHE A 791 -8.35 -17.37 -1.34
N ASP A 792 -7.32 -17.01 -2.13
CA ASP A 792 -6.73 -15.67 -2.14
C ASP A 792 -7.49 -14.65 -3.01
N LEU A 793 -8.65 -15.02 -3.56
CA LEU A 793 -9.51 -14.21 -4.42
C LEU A 793 -8.94 -13.93 -5.82
N GLN A 794 -7.94 -14.70 -6.26
CA GLN A 794 -7.30 -14.53 -7.56
C GLN A 794 -7.37 -15.78 -8.41
N GLU A 795 -8.21 -15.78 -9.42
CA GLU A 795 -8.38 -16.91 -10.34
C GLU A 795 -7.11 -17.24 -11.14
N SER A 796 -6.11 -16.33 -11.18
CA SER A 796 -4.84 -16.52 -11.88
C SER A 796 -3.77 -17.21 -11.05
N THR A 797 -3.89 -17.23 -9.73
CA THR A 797 -3.01 -17.99 -8.83
C THR A 797 -3.57 -19.39 -8.59
N TYR A 798 -2.76 -20.29 -8.08
CA TYR A 798 -3.20 -21.65 -7.80
C TYR A 798 -2.29 -22.37 -6.81
N TRP A 799 -2.84 -23.20 -5.97
CA TRP A 799 -2.09 -24.25 -5.28
C TRP A 799 -1.72 -25.36 -6.25
N SER A 800 -0.51 -25.90 -6.15
CA SER A 800 -0.13 -27.09 -6.90
C SER A 800 0.84 -27.99 -6.15
N THR A 801 0.91 -29.25 -6.60
CA THR A 801 1.84 -30.24 -6.09
C THR A 801 3.05 -30.35 -7.01
N PRO A 802 4.25 -30.71 -6.49
CA PRO A 802 5.41 -30.96 -7.33
C PRO A 802 5.21 -32.20 -8.21
N ALA A 803 5.80 -32.19 -9.40
CA ALA A 803 5.70 -33.31 -10.35
C ALA A 803 6.36 -34.62 -9.83
N SER A 804 7.23 -34.52 -8.85
CA SER A 804 7.91 -35.66 -8.19
C SER A 804 7.02 -36.43 -7.22
N ALA A 805 5.95 -35.82 -6.70
CA ALA A 805 5.03 -36.46 -5.78
C ALA A 805 3.95 -37.29 -6.50
N SER A 806 3.10 -38.04 -5.79
CA SER A 806 2.05 -38.85 -6.37
C SER A 806 0.76 -38.79 -5.55
N THR A 807 -0.38 -38.87 -6.23
CA THR A 807 -1.71 -38.94 -5.60
C THR A 807 -1.87 -40.14 -4.64
N PRO A 808 -2.74 -40.05 -3.62
CA PRO A 808 -3.67 -38.98 -3.34
C PRO A 808 -3.07 -37.81 -2.58
N TYR A 809 -3.49 -36.59 -2.91
CA TYR A 809 -3.10 -35.36 -2.20
C TYR A 809 -4.24 -34.85 -1.34
N LEU A 810 -3.92 -34.35 -0.18
CA LEU A 810 -4.89 -33.80 0.76
C LEU A 810 -4.59 -32.33 1.03
N ILE A 811 -5.59 -31.48 0.90
CA ILE A 811 -5.60 -30.10 1.42
C ILE A 811 -6.71 -29.97 2.45
N VAL A 812 -6.47 -29.16 3.48
CA VAL A 812 -7.45 -28.84 4.52
C VAL A 812 -7.44 -27.36 4.81
N ILE A 813 -8.62 -26.76 4.74
CA ILE A 813 -8.87 -25.34 5.00
C ILE A 813 -9.62 -25.25 6.32
N ASP A 814 -9.17 -24.38 7.23
CA ASP A 814 -9.92 -23.97 8.41
C ASP A 814 -10.88 -22.83 8.01
N LEU A 815 -12.16 -23.01 8.16
CA LEU A 815 -13.21 -22.05 7.80
C LEU A 815 -13.38 -20.92 8.85
N GLY A 816 -12.52 -20.84 9.86
CA GLY A 816 -12.58 -19.86 10.94
C GLY A 816 -13.63 -20.14 12.01
N GLY A 817 -14.53 -21.08 11.79
CA GLY A 817 -15.59 -21.48 12.70
C GLY A 817 -16.48 -22.58 12.12
N GLU A 818 -17.38 -23.10 12.91
CA GLU A 818 -18.32 -24.14 12.47
C GLU A 818 -19.31 -23.57 11.45
N ARG A 819 -19.42 -24.20 10.28
CA ARG A 819 -20.27 -23.76 9.15
C ARG A 819 -21.13 -24.93 8.67
N THR A 820 -22.28 -24.62 8.06
CA THR A 820 -23.11 -25.63 7.37
C THR A 820 -23.00 -25.44 5.87
N LEU A 821 -22.47 -26.45 5.18
CA LEU A 821 -22.17 -26.44 3.77
C LEU A 821 -23.05 -27.46 3.04
N LYS A 822 -23.35 -27.22 1.76
CA LYS A 822 -24.01 -28.17 0.87
C LYS A 822 -23.26 -28.43 -0.42
N ALA A 823 -22.26 -27.67 -0.73
CA ALA A 823 -21.40 -27.82 -1.91
C ALA A 823 -20.07 -27.10 -1.75
N VAL A 824 -19.17 -27.39 -2.66
CA VAL A 824 -17.95 -26.65 -2.89
C VAL A 824 -17.93 -26.17 -4.35
N ASP A 825 -17.73 -24.89 -4.59
CA ASP A 825 -17.36 -24.39 -5.91
C ASP A 825 -15.85 -24.51 -6.09
N TYR A 826 -15.46 -25.14 -7.19
CA TYR A 826 -14.08 -25.45 -7.56
C TYR A 826 -13.72 -24.80 -8.88
N LEU A 827 -12.59 -24.13 -8.94
CA LEU A 827 -11.99 -23.59 -10.16
C LEU A 827 -10.66 -24.29 -10.45
N PRO A 828 -10.50 -24.98 -11.59
CA PRO A 828 -9.20 -25.42 -12.07
C PRO A 828 -8.39 -24.22 -12.55
N ARG A 829 -7.13 -24.44 -12.95
CA ARG A 829 -6.29 -23.37 -13.53
C ARG A 829 -6.98 -22.73 -14.72
N ALA A 830 -6.91 -21.40 -14.81
CA ALA A 830 -7.57 -20.60 -15.85
C ALA A 830 -7.00 -20.84 -17.27
N GLU A 831 -5.75 -21.25 -17.37
CA GLU A 831 -5.07 -21.51 -18.65
C GLU A 831 -5.67 -22.76 -19.33
N ALA A 832 -6.12 -22.59 -20.56
CA ALA A 832 -6.65 -23.71 -21.34
C ALA A 832 -5.58 -24.78 -21.57
N GLY A 833 -5.88 -26.01 -21.15
CA GLY A 833 -4.94 -27.14 -21.27
C GLY A 833 -3.84 -27.21 -20.22
N ALA A 834 -3.88 -26.35 -19.19
CA ALA A 834 -2.93 -26.41 -18.07
C ALA A 834 -2.98 -27.77 -17.37
N PRO A 835 -1.81 -28.34 -17.02
CA PRO A 835 -1.76 -29.64 -16.35
C PRO A 835 -2.26 -29.57 -14.91
N GLY A 836 -2.79 -30.69 -14.41
CA GLY A 836 -3.09 -30.89 -13.01
C GLY A 836 -4.54 -30.61 -12.60
N SER A 837 -5.48 -30.33 -13.52
CA SER A 837 -6.90 -30.24 -13.14
C SER A 837 -7.37 -31.51 -12.45
N VAL A 838 -7.95 -31.38 -11.26
CA VAL A 838 -8.46 -32.49 -10.45
C VAL A 838 -9.48 -33.29 -11.25
N ALA A 839 -9.32 -34.60 -11.35
CA ALA A 839 -10.31 -35.48 -11.97
C ALA A 839 -11.19 -36.13 -10.92
N ASN A 840 -10.64 -37.00 -10.08
CA ASN A 840 -11.42 -37.67 -9.02
C ASN A 840 -11.08 -37.06 -7.66
N TYR A 841 -12.13 -36.93 -6.82
CA TYR A 841 -12.01 -36.28 -5.52
C TYR A 841 -12.84 -36.94 -4.44
N ARG A 842 -12.48 -36.68 -3.17
CA ARG A 842 -13.32 -36.82 -1.99
C ARG A 842 -13.31 -35.51 -1.21
N ILE A 843 -14.46 -35.11 -0.68
CA ILE A 843 -14.59 -33.93 0.17
C ILE A 843 -15.09 -34.37 1.55
N TYR A 844 -14.51 -33.80 2.58
CA TYR A 844 -14.86 -34.02 3.98
C TYR A 844 -15.13 -32.68 4.65
N VAL A 845 -16.12 -32.66 5.57
CA VAL A 845 -16.43 -31.52 6.44
C VAL A 845 -16.50 -32.04 7.86
N TYR A 846 -15.72 -31.44 8.81
CA TYR A 846 -15.65 -31.94 10.18
C TYR A 846 -15.29 -30.89 11.21
#